data_f1b30e145334304a0c972e49bc8f0811
#
_entry.id   f1b30e145334304a0c972e49bc8f0811
#
_cell.length_a   1.000
_cell.length_b   1.000
_cell.length_c   1.000
_cell.angle_alpha   90.00
_cell.angle_beta   90.00
_cell.angle_gamma   90.00
#
_symmetry.space_group_name_H-M   'P 1'
#
loop_
_entity.id
_entity.type
_entity.pdbx_description
1 polymer ?
#
loop_
_entity_poly.entity_id
_entity_poly.type
_entity_poly.pdbx_seq_one_letter_code
_entity_poly.pdbx_strand_id
1 'polypeptide(L)'
;DTIYAEGQRKYVESLSAYARQFLDQMQKPEVDYIEGLSPAIAIEQRTSGMNPRSTVATTTEIYDYLRLLYAHVGQAHCPDTGEPIVAQTTSDIVDKILALPERTKVMLLAPVVRGEKGEFRDVIERLQREGFVRARVDGELVELTDPNVRVRLDAKQSHTIEAVVDRLVMEEKVRVRLQDSVETAIRWGQGIVVTLHQLALESKVQSPKSKVGEAKADAWIETLHSNRMYSPGTGKSYEKPTPKHFSFNSPNGACPVCHGLGQKMIFDEGLVVPDADKSLESGTVLPWRRGGKRMIVYYKAMLKAIAGHFEKSMETPYKNLPEDFKHVLMHGSGETEISFQFWRAGKVSTVKRVFEGVLPNMERLYAESESEFTRNRLKAFMSPQFCDACCGKRLRPEILAVTLSNAEFGVRSAESQAPGVTPHSSLRTPRSKIPGLSIMDVCLLSVNKADEFFSTLKLTEFQLKIAGEVIKEIRARLGFLKNVGLGYLTLNRESGSLSGGEAQRIRLATQIGAGLVGVLYILDEPSIGLHQRDNDRLLETLKGLRDLGNSVLVVEHDADTIQAADYILDLGPGAGVHGGEVVASGTLQEVLANKRSLTGRYLTGDMSIPLPKERKKPSVERGTIEIVGASENNLKNVNARIPIGLFTCVTGVSGSGKSTLVDDTLRRALMRKFYGSKERPGAHKEIKNYEGLEKIVVIDQTAIGRTPRSNPATYTGMFNAIRDLFAKLPTAKIRGYEAGRFSFNVKGGRCEKCQGDGLIKIEMNFLPPVYVTCENCGGKRYNRETLEIAYKGLNISDVLNLTVDEAVSFFRAVPQIYDPCLTLAEVGLGYIHLGQSGTTLSGGEAQRIKLAAELSRKQTGRTLYILDEPTTGLHFHDVAKLLEVLFKLRASGNTLLIIEHNLDVIKMADWVIDLGPEGGDGGGNIVIQGTPEQVALCAESHTGKYLKSVLKV
;
A
#
# COMPACT_ATOMS: atom_id res chain seq x y z
N ASP A 1 -6.26 26.22 -3.27
CA ASP A 1 -5.44 26.24 -4.50
C ASP A 1 -4.80 27.62 -4.71
N THR A 2 -5.60 28.72 -4.80
CA THR A 2 -5.11 30.06 -5.14
C THR A 2 -4.04 30.59 -4.18
N ILE A 3 -4.30 30.59 -2.88
CA ILE A 3 -3.36 31.09 -1.86
C ILE A 3 -2.08 30.24 -1.84
N TYR A 4 -2.21 28.92 -1.96
CA TYR A 4 -1.05 28.02 -2.03
C TYR A 4 -0.23 28.26 -3.29
N ALA A 5 -0.88 28.34 -4.46
CA ALA A 5 -0.20 28.54 -5.73
C ALA A 5 0.61 29.85 -5.72
N GLU A 6 0.05 30.94 -5.19
CA GLU A 6 0.75 32.22 -5.12
C GLU A 6 1.85 32.22 -4.05
N GLY A 7 1.62 31.64 -2.87
CA GLY A 7 2.63 31.51 -1.84
C GLY A 7 3.82 30.67 -2.27
N GLN A 8 3.56 29.54 -2.95
CA GLN A 8 4.59 28.67 -3.50
C GLN A 8 5.35 29.36 -4.65
N ARG A 9 4.63 30.09 -5.54
CA ARG A 9 5.25 30.85 -6.63
C ARG A 9 6.22 31.89 -6.09
N LYS A 10 5.83 32.69 -5.12
CA LYS A 10 6.70 33.66 -4.46
C LYS A 10 7.92 33.05 -3.80
N TYR A 11 7.73 31.90 -3.15
CA TYR A 11 8.86 31.14 -2.58
C TYR A 11 9.83 30.67 -3.66
N VAL A 12 9.34 30.04 -4.74
CA VAL A 12 10.17 29.59 -5.86
C VAL A 12 10.88 30.76 -6.55
N GLU A 13 10.25 31.93 -6.71
CA GLU A 13 10.87 33.13 -7.26
C GLU A 13 12.03 33.66 -6.40
N SER A 14 11.99 33.44 -5.09
CA SER A 14 13.09 33.82 -4.18
C SER A 14 14.33 32.93 -4.30
N LEU A 15 14.22 31.77 -4.93
CA LEU A 15 15.33 30.83 -5.10
C LEU A 15 16.26 31.19 -6.26
N SER A 16 17.47 30.62 -6.26
CA SER A 16 18.42 30.79 -7.36
C SER A 16 17.86 30.29 -8.70
N ALA A 17 18.32 30.86 -9.81
CA ALA A 17 17.91 30.48 -11.17
C ALA A 17 18.15 28.98 -11.43
N TYR A 18 19.19 28.38 -10.83
CA TYR A 18 19.50 26.96 -10.91
C TYR A 18 18.44 26.12 -10.16
N ALA A 19 18.08 26.48 -8.92
CA ALA A 19 17.08 25.77 -8.13
C ALA A 19 15.69 25.83 -8.78
N ARG A 20 15.34 26.96 -9.40
CA ARG A 20 14.06 27.15 -10.12
C ARG A 20 13.87 26.18 -11.31
N GLN A 21 14.94 25.67 -11.92
CA GLN A 21 14.86 24.72 -13.04
C GLN A 21 14.37 23.32 -12.60
N PHE A 22 14.49 23.02 -11.32
CA PHE A 22 14.10 21.70 -10.76
C PHE A 22 12.77 21.70 -10.02
N LEU A 23 12.13 22.86 -9.89
CA LEU A 23 10.88 23.02 -9.17
C LEU A 23 9.73 23.27 -10.16
N ASP A 24 8.57 22.67 -9.88
CA ASP A 24 7.36 22.89 -10.68
C ASP A 24 6.96 24.35 -10.64
N GLN A 25 6.88 24.99 -11.81
CA GLN A 25 6.29 26.31 -11.93
C GLN A 25 4.77 26.16 -11.87
N MET A 26 4.20 26.51 -10.73
CA MET A 26 2.75 26.63 -10.64
C MET A 26 2.24 27.76 -11.54
N GLN A 27 1.13 27.49 -12.23
CA GLN A 27 0.47 28.51 -13.04
C GLN A 27 0.05 29.66 -12.12
N LYS A 28 0.28 30.90 -12.60
CA LYS A 28 -0.18 32.08 -11.87
C LYS A 28 -1.70 31.99 -11.69
N PRO A 29 -2.21 32.10 -10.45
CA PRO A 29 -3.65 32.11 -10.23
C PRO A 29 -4.30 33.36 -10.86
N GLU A 30 -5.54 33.20 -11.29
CA GLU A 30 -6.35 34.33 -11.83
C GLU A 30 -6.84 35.22 -10.69
N VAL A 31 -5.97 36.11 -10.24
CA VAL A 31 -6.24 37.10 -9.19
C VAL A 31 -5.64 38.44 -9.58
N ASP A 32 -6.22 39.54 -9.15
CA ASP A 32 -5.70 40.86 -9.39
C ASP A 32 -4.34 41.05 -8.70
N TYR A 33 -4.27 40.79 -7.39
CA TYR A 33 -3.04 40.76 -6.62
C TYR A 33 -3.25 40.06 -5.26
N ILE A 34 -2.15 39.53 -4.68
CA ILE A 34 -2.08 39.00 -3.30
C ILE A 34 -0.79 39.49 -2.67
N GLU A 35 -0.88 40.12 -1.49
CA GLU A 35 0.26 40.63 -0.72
C GLU A 35 0.31 39.97 0.68
N GLY A 36 1.49 40.05 1.34
CA GLY A 36 1.67 39.59 2.72
C GLY A 36 1.70 38.06 2.90
N LEU A 37 1.80 37.29 1.82
CA LEU A 37 1.90 35.83 1.95
C LEU A 37 3.29 35.39 2.43
N SER A 38 3.33 34.63 3.51
CA SER A 38 4.48 33.84 3.92
C SER A 38 4.68 32.63 2.98
N PRO A 39 5.87 31.99 2.97
CA PRO A 39 6.04 30.72 2.28
C PRO A 39 4.95 29.72 2.68
N ALA A 40 4.27 29.15 1.69
CA ALA A 40 3.10 28.31 1.92
C ALA A 40 3.43 26.84 1.79
N ILE A 41 2.94 26.01 2.71
CA ILE A 41 3.03 24.55 2.71
C ILE A 41 1.60 24.00 2.70
N ALA A 42 1.22 23.27 1.64
CA ALA A 42 -0.07 22.62 1.56
C ALA A 42 0.05 21.16 2.02
N ILE A 43 -0.89 20.73 2.83
CA ILE A 43 -1.01 19.35 3.33
C ILE A 43 -2.32 18.76 2.79
N GLU A 44 -2.22 18.19 1.58
CA GLU A 44 -3.36 17.61 0.85
C GLU A 44 -3.63 16.16 1.26
N GLN A 45 -4.87 15.71 1.02
CA GLN A 45 -5.31 14.32 1.28
C GLN A 45 -4.82 13.30 0.26
N ARG A 46 -4.25 13.72 -0.86
CA ARG A 46 -3.85 12.79 -1.93
C ARG A 46 -2.91 11.72 -1.39
N THR A 47 -3.30 10.46 -1.54
CA THR A 47 -2.43 9.32 -1.23
C THR A 47 -1.18 9.39 -2.10
N SER A 48 -0.02 9.39 -1.46
CA SER A 48 1.27 9.23 -2.14
C SER A 48 1.21 7.97 -3.01
N GLY A 49 1.82 8.00 -4.19
CA GLY A 49 1.78 6.90 -5.14
C GLY A 49 2.04 5.53 -4.48
N MET A 50 1.47 4.46 -5.04
CA MET A 50 1.56 3.08 -4.56
C MET A 50 3.01 2.52 -4.67
N ASN A 51 3.95 3.11 -3.94
CA ASN A 51 5.30 2.56 -3.86
C ASN A 51 5.37 1.60 -2.65
N PRO A 52 5.51 0.28 -2.87
CA PRO A 52 5.54 -0.71 -1.78
C PRO A 52 6.78 -0.58 -0.88
N ARG A 53 7.75 0.26 -1.25
CA ARG A 53 8.94 0.57 -0.45
C ARG A 53 8.77 1.78 0.45
N SER A 54 7.68 2.53 0.30
CA SER A 54 7.36 3.65 1.16
C SER A 54 6.56 3.16 2.37
N THR A 55 7.05 3.42 3.57
CA THR A 55 6.42 3.04 4.85
C THR A 55 6.29 4.26 5.75
N VAL A 56 5.49 4.17 6.81
CA VAL A 56 5.38 5.23 7.82
C VAL A 56 6.77 5.66 8.30
N ALA A 57 7.63 4.69 8.67
CA ALA A 57 8.98 4.97 9.16
C ALA A 57 9.86 5.72 8.15
N THR A 58 9.74 5.41 6.84
CA THR A 58 10.53 6.08 5.80
C THR A 58 9.99 7.46 5.46
N THR A 59 8.67 7.64 5.48
CA THR A 59 8.03 8.92 5.20
C THR A 59 8.28 9.94 6.30
N THR A 60 8.40 9.48 7.55
CA THR A 60 8.67 10.32 8.73
C THR A 60 10.17 10.47 9.05
N GLU A 61 11.04 9.93 8.20
CA GLU A 61 12.50 9.88 8.39
C GLU A 61 12.98 9.08 9.62
N ILE A 62 12.06 8.54 10.42
CA ILE A 62 12.40 7.71 11.60
C ILE A 62 13.31 6.55 11.20
N TYR A 63 13.08 5.96 10.01
CA TYR A 63 13.89 4.84 9.53
C TYR A 63 15.37 5.22 9.30
N ASP A 64 15.64 6.44 8.86
CA ASP A 64 17.01 6.90 8.63
C ASP A 64 17.77 7.08 9.94
N TYR A 65 17.11 7.59 10.97
CA TYR A 65 17.67 7.63 12.32
C TYR A 65 17.85 6.24 12.93
N LEU A 66 16.91 5.31 12.71
CA LEU A 66 17.06 3.91 13.13
C LEU A 66 18.29 3.25 12.49
N ARG A 67 18.52 3.47 11.20
CA ARG A 67 19.70 2.93 10.49
C ARG A 67 21.00 3.42 11.12
N LEU A 68 21.08 4.70 11.49
CA LEU A 68 22.23 5.27 12.18
C LEU A 68 22.40 4.62 13.57
N LEU A 69 21.33 4.54 14.33
CA LEU A 69 21.33 3.96 15.67
C LEU A 69 21.84 2.51 15.66
N TYR A 70 21.25 1.66 14.82
CA TYR A 70 21.61 0.24 14.75
C TYR A 70 23.04 0.02 14.24
N ALA A 71 23.52 0.85 13.32
CA ALA A 71 24.88 0.75 12.81
C ALA A 71 25.95 1.08 13.85
N HIS A 72 25.65 1.97 14.81
CA HIS A 72 26.63 2.46 15.78
C HIS A 72 26.50 1.81 17.15
N VAL A 73 25.31 1.44 17.58
CA VAL A 73 25.03 0.96 18.95
C VAL A 73 24.46 -0.46 18.96
N GLY A 74 23.96 -0.97 17.82
CA GLY A 74 23.38 -2.32 17.72
C GLY A 74 24.41 -3.42 18.01
N GLN A 75 24.03 -4.42 18.82
CA GLN A 75 24.81 -5.62 19.05
C GLN A 75 24.55 -6.64 17.94
N ALA A 76 25.60 -7.00 17.21
CA ALA A 76 25.51 -8.02 16.18
C ALA A 76 25.56 -9.43 16.81
N HIS A 77 24.73 -10.32 16.25
CA HIS A 77 24.66 -11.73 16.66
C HIS A 77 24.81 -12.65 15.43
N CYS A 78 25.22 -13.87 15.66
CA CYS A 78 25.25 -14.88 14.60
C CYS A 78 23.81 -15.30 14.24
N PRO A 79 23.41 -15.22 12.96
CA PRO A 79 22.05 -15.59 12.53
C PRO A 79 21.71 -17.06 12.84
N ASP A 80 22.73 -17.95 12.84
CA ASP A 80 22.56 -19.39 12.99
C ASP A 80 22.49 -19.82 14.46
N THR A 81 23.35 -19.23 15.33
CA THR A 81 23.47 -19.64 16.76
C THR A 81 22.83 -18.66 17.73
N GLY A 82 22.67 -17.40 17.35
CA GLY A 82 22.19 -16.32 18.23
C GLY A 82 23.25 -15.76 19.19
N GLU A 83 24.48 -16.27 19.11
CA GLU A 83 25.57 -15.79 19.95
C GLU A 83 26.07 -14.41 19.52
N PRO A 84 26.52 -13.57 20.47
CA PRO A 84 27.08 -12.27 20.13
C PRO A 84 28.36 -12.43 19.30
N ILE A 85 28.48 -11.58 18.27
CA ILE A 85 29.65 -11.53 17.41
C ILE A 85 30.71 -10.68 18.10
N VAL A 86 31.93 -11.24 18.24
CA VAL A 86 33.09 -10.61 18.87
C VAL A 86 34.22 -10.38 17.86
N ALA A 87 35.15 -9.49 18.17
CA ALA A 87 36.34 -9.29 17.34
C ALA A 87 37.29 -10.51 17.44
N GLN A 88 37.81 -11.01 16.31
CA GLN A 88 38.89 -12.00 16.28
C GLN A 88 40.24 -11.31 16.54
N THR A 89 41.11 -11.94 17.36
CA THR A 89 42.48 -11.49 17.42
C THR A 89 43.29 -11.98 16.20
N THR A 90 44.40 -11.31 15.88
CA THR A 90 45.30 -11.77 14.80
C THR A 90 45.79 -13.21 15.05
N SER A 91 46.06 -13.56 16.31
CA SER A 91 46.42 -14.92 16.69
C SER A 91 45.32 -15.96 16.39
N ASP A 92 44.05 -15.62 16.67
CA ASP A 92 42.92 -16.52 16.41
C ASP A 92 42.75 -16.76 14.88
N ILE A 93 43.04 -15.75 14.06
CA ILE A 93 42.99 -15.87 12.59
C ILE A 93 44.12 -16.79 12.12
N VAL A 94 45.32 -16.59 12.62
CA VAL A 94 46.48 -17.42 12.32
C VAL A 94 46.28 -18.87 12.71
N ASP A 95 45.79 -19.12 13.95
CA ASP A 95 45.53 -20.48 14.45
C ASP A 95 44.48 -21.19 13.62
N LYS A 96 43.43 -20.49 13.17
CA LYS A 96 42.43 -21.04 12.25
C LYS A 96 42.99 -21.45 10.90
N ILE A 97 43.86 -20.63 10.33
CA ILE A 97 44.50 -20.94 9.04
C ILE A 97 45.45 -22.12 9.19
N LEU A 98 46.19 -22.19 10.30
CA LEU A 98 47.09 -23.31 10.65
C LEU A 98 46.33 -24.63 10.90
N ALA A 99 45.06 -24.60 11.26
CA ALA A 99 44.21 -25.77 11.42
C ALA A 99 43.82 -26.45 10.10
N LEU A 100 44.15 -25.86 8.95
CA LEU A 100 43.96 -26.48 7.64
C LEU A 100 44.95 -27.66 7.46
N PRO A 101 44.57 -28.72 6.70
CA PRO A 101 45.43 -29.87 6.49
C PRO A 101 46.81 -29.52 5.91
N GLU A 102 47.86 -30.27 6.27
CA GLU A 102 49.19 -30.12 5.66
C GLU A 102 49.15 -30.17 4.13
N ARG A 103 50.02 -29.44 3.48
CA ARG A 103 50.12 -29.30 2.02
C ARG A 103 48.92 -28.58 1.37
N THR A 104 47.95 -28.04 2.13
CA THR A 104 46.91 -27.17 1.59
C THR A 104 47.54 -25.89 1.01
N LYS A 105 47.17 -25.56 -0.23
CA LYS A 105 47.57 -24.28 -0.83
C LYS A 105 46.62 -23.19 -0.34
N VAL A 106 47.19 -22.13 0.23
CA VAL A 106 46.43 -20.99 0.77
C VAL A 106 46.88 -19.70 0.10
N MET A 107 45.97 -18.89 -0.28
CA MET A 107 46.20 -17.53 -0.78
C MET A 107 45.51 -16.55 0.18
N LEU A 108 46.29 -15.59 0.66
CA LEU A 108 45.83 -14.50 1.52
C LEU A 108 45.54 -13.29 0.69
N LEU A 109 44.34 -12.77 0.80
CA LEU A 109 43.81 -11.63 0.06
C LEU A 109 43.41 -10.52 1.05
N ALA A 110 43.77 -9.28 0.71
CA ALA A 110 43.34 -8.09 1.41
C ALA A 110 42.29 -7.36 0.54
N PRO A 111 41.02 -7.31 0.90
CA PRO A 111 40.01 -6.60 0.12
C PRO A 111 40.15 -5.09 0.30
N VAL A 112 40.53 -4.40 -0.78
CA VAL A 112 40.76 -2.95 -0.79
C VAL A 112 39.53 -2.20 -1.28
N VAL A 113 38.79 -2.75 -2.23
CA VAL A 113 37.52 -2.23 -2.74
C VAL A 113 36.47 -3.35 -2.67
N ARG A 114 35.24 -3.04 -2.20
CA ARG A 114 34.21 -4.04 -2.02
C ARG A 114 32.86 -3.57 -2.55
N GLY A 115 32.49 -4.07 -3.73
CA GLY A 115 31.19 -3.80 -4.32
C GLY A 115 30.88 -2.32 -4.52
N GLU A 116 31.92 -1.48 -4.75
CA GLU A 116 31.78 -0.05 -4.96
C GLU A 116 31.82 0.27 -6.47
N LYS A 117 31.11 1.33 -6.86
CA LYS A 117 31.13 1.80 -8.24
C LYS A 117 32.29 2.76 -8.46
N GLY A 118 33.01 2.60 -9.55
CA GLY A 118 34.13 3.46 -9.89
C GLY A 118 35.12 2.80 -10.82
N GLU A 119 36.01 3.56 -11.43
CA GLU A 119 37.12 3.06 -12.29
C GLU A 119 38.34 2.56 -11.49
N PHE A 120 38.50 2.98 -10.23
CA PHE A 120 39.53 2.60 -9.24
C PHE A 120 40.93 2.52 -9.78
N ARG A 121 41.32 3.35 -10.77
CA ARG A 121 42.67 3.41 -11.36
C ARG A 121 43.72 3.79 -10.32
N ASP A 122 43.39 4.75 -9.47
CA ASP A 122 44.24 5.22 -8.36
C ASP A 122 44.53 4.11 -7.34
N VAL A 123 43.54 3.26 -7.06
CA VAL A 123 43.69 2.11 -6.16
C VAL A 123 44.65 1.07 -6.78
N ILE A 124 44.48 0.76 -8.07
CA ILE A 124 45.30 -0.21 -8.77
C ILE A 124 46.77 0.31 -8.85
N GLU A 125 46.97 1.58 -9.23
CA GLU A 125 48.28 2.20 -9.25
C GLU A 125 48.94 2.27 -7.86
N ARG A 126 48.16 2.46 -6.81
CA ARG A 126 48.65 2.43 -5.42
C ARG A 126 49.11 1.03 -5.05
N LEU A 127 48.37 -0.03 -5.38
CA LEU A 127 48.78 -1.41 -5.15
C LEU A 127 50.06 -1.76 -5.88
N GLN A 128 50.25 -1.30 -7.13
CA GLN A 128 51.46 -1.47 -7.90
C GLN A 128 52.68 -0.77 -7.25
N ARG A 129 52.52 0.46 -6.81
CA ARG A 129 53.55 1.25 -6.11
C ARG A 129 53.98 0.63 -4.79
N GLU A 130 53.08 0.02 -4.06
CA GLU A 130 53.34 -0.66 -2.78
C GLU A 130 53.89 -2.09 -2.97
N GLY A 131 54.11 -2.53 -4.22
CA GLY A 131 54.83 -3.77 -4.52
C GLY A 131 53.93 -5.02 -4.58
N PHE A 132 52.61 -4.90 -4.65
CA PHE A 132 51.74 -6.04 -4.89
C PHE A 132 51.87 -6.56 -6.32
N VAL A 133 52.21 -7.85 -6.43
CA VAL A 133 52.44 -8.49 -7.74
C VAL A 133 51.10 -8.85 -8.41
N ARG A 134 50.08 -9.18 -7.63
CA ARG A 134 48.79 -9.64 -8.11
C ARG A 134 47.62 -9.06 -7.33
N ALA A 135 46.48 -8.94 -8.00
CA ALA A 135 45.22 -8.65 -7.39
C ALA A 135 44.13 -9.59 -7.96
N ARG A 136 43.07 -9.86 -7.17
CA ARG A 136 41.85 -10.47 -7.67
C ARG A 136 40.82 -9.33 -7.92
N VAL A 137 40.40 -9.19 -9.16
CA VAL A 137 39.47 -8.15 -9.59
C VAL A 137 38.21 -8.87 -10.08
N ASP A 138 37.06 -8.62 -9.43
CA ASP A 138 35.77 -9.24 -9.73
C ASP A 138 35.81 -10.77 -9.83
N GLY A 139 36.68 -11.38 -9.00
CA GLY A 139 36.87 -12.84 -8.94
C GLY A 139 38.00 -13.37 -9.82
N GLU A 140 38.55 -12.60 -10.75
CA GLU A 140 39.65 -12.99 -11.63
C GLU A 140 41.01 -12.51 -11.12
N LEU A 141 42.02 -13.39 -11.15
CA LEU A 141 43.39 -13.04 -10.78
C LEU A 141 44.09 -12.29 -11.92
N VAL A 142 44.52 -11.09 -11.63
CA VAL A 142 45.25 -10.20 -12.55
C VAL A 142 46.67 -9.96 -12.07
N GLU A 143 47.64 -10.03 -12.98
CA GLU A 143 49.02 -9.71 -12.69
C GLU A 143 49.25 -8.22 -12.84
N LEU A 144 49.59 -7.54 -11.71
CA LEU A 144 49.74 -6.09 -11.67
C LEU A 144 51.10 -5.61 -12.21
N THR A 145 52.09 -6.50 -12.30
CA THR A 145 53.45 -6.19 -12.76
C THR A 145 53.62 -6.27 -14.28
N ASP A 146 52.64 -6.83 -15.01
CA ASP A 146 52.69 -6.89 -16.47
C ASP A 146 52.30 -5.53 -17.08
N PRO A 147 53.21 -4.84 -17.80
CA PRO A 147 52.91 -3.53 -18.40
C PRO A 147 51.83 -3.59 -19.51
N ASN A 148 51.56 -4.78 -20.02
CA ASN A 148 50.54 -4.99 -21.07
C ASN A 148 49.11 -5.18 -20.49
N VAL A 149 48.95 -5.46 -19.21
CA VAL A 149 47.68 -5.67 -18.53
C VAL A 149 47.18 -4.34 -18.02
N ARG A 150 46.24 -3.73 -18.78
CA ARG A 150 45.51 -2.55 -18.33
C ARG A 150 44.17 -2.98 -17.81
N VAL A 151 43.98 -3.00 -16.48
CA VAL A 151 42.70 -3.22 -15.85
C VAL A 151 41.83 -2.00 -16.13
N ARG A 152 40.79 -2.18 -16.96
CA ARG A 152 39.76 -1.15 -17.22
C ARG A 152 38.47 -1.58 -16.59
N LEU A 153 38.00 -0.83 -15.60
CA LEU A 153 36.75 -1.07 -14.87
C LEU A 153 35.70 -0.07 -15.35
N ASP A 154 34.45 -0.53 -15.41
CA ASP A 154 33.33 0.31 -15.81
C ASP A 154 32.86 1.12 -14.60
N ALA A 155 32.92 2.45 -14.68
CA ALA A 155 32.49 3.36 -13.60
C ALA A 155 31.01 3.14 -13.13
N LYS A 156 30.17 2.51 -13.95
CA LYS A 156 28.77 2.26 -13.65
C LYS A 156 28.49 0.93 -12.95
N GLN A 157 29.43 0.01 -12.99
CA GLN A 157 29.33 -1.31 -12.36
C GLN A 157 29.98 -1.30 -10.97
N SER A 158 29.54 -2.22 -10.12
CA SER A 158 30.16 -2.45 -8.81
C SER A 158 31.36 -3.39 -8.96
N HIS A 159 32.50 -3.00 -8.41
CA HIS A 159 33.73 -3.77 -8.50
C HIS A 159 34.24 -4.17 -7.13
N THR A 160 34.91 -5.32 -7.07
CA THR A 160 35.62 -5.82 -5.89
C THR A 160 37.07 -6.04 -6.25
N ILE A 161 37.98 -5.36 -5.52
CA ILE A 161 39.45 -5.45 -5.76
C ILE A 161 40.09 -5.95 -4.48
N GLU A 162 40.81 -7.05 -4.56
CA GLU A 162 41.52 -7.69 -3.45
C GLU A 162 43.01 -7.87 -3.79
N ALA A 163 43.86 -7.29 -2.98
CA ALA A 163 45.28 -7.44 -3.13
C ALA A 163 45.76 -8.84 -2.66
N VAL A 164 46.51 -9.54 -3.46
CA VAL A 164 47.13 -10.84 -3.07
C VAL A 164 48.34 -10.55 -2.20
N VAL A 165 48.21 -10.79 -0.90
CA VAL A 165 49.28 -10.50 0.08
C VAL A 165 50.33 -11.62 0.06
N ASP A 166 49.91 -12.87 0.12
CA ASP A 166 50.83 -14.02 0.12
C ASP A 166 50.17 -15.29 -0.44
N ARG A 167 51.03 -16.21 -0.89
CA ARG A 167 50.64 -17.56 -1.35
C ARG A 167 51.49 -18.56 -0.62
N LEU A 168 50.87 -19.36 0.23
CA LEU A 168 51.51 -20.28 1.17
C LEU A 168 51.07 -21.71 0.90
N VAL A 169 51.94 -22.65 1.25
CA VAL A 169 51.59 -24.08 1.40
C VAL A 169 51.69 -24.36 2.89
N MET A 170 50.66 -24.99 3.45
CA MET A 170 50.60 -25.24 4.88
C MET A 170 51.66 -26.29 5.30
N GLU A 171 52.63 -25.85 6.13
CA GLU A 171 53.72 -26.63 6.70
C GLU A 171 53.99 -26.13 8.15
N GLU A 172 54.59 -26.98 9.00
CA GLU A 172 54.86 -26.63 10.43
C GLU A 172 55.65 -25.33 10.62
N LYS A 173 56.53 -24.96 9.68
CA LYS A 173 57.42 -23.79 9.76
C LYS A 173 56.81 -22.47 9.24
N VAL A 174 55.56 -22.49 8.77
CA VAL A 174 54.93 -21.31 8.09
C VAL A 174 54.39 -20.28 9.07
N ARG A 175 54.27 -20.59 10.39
CA ARG A 175 53.57 -19.75 11.39
C ARG A 175 54.01 -18.27 11.42
N VAL A 176 55.34 -18.02 11.44
CA VAL A 176 55.88 -16.64 11.52
C VAL A 176 55.51 -15.84 10.24
N ARG A 177 55.77 -16.44 9.08
CA ARG A 177 55.46 -15.82 7.79
C ARG A 177 53.96 -15.62 7.63
N LEU A 178 53.13 -16.57 8.09
CA LEU A 178 51.67 -16.47 8.06
C LEU A 178 51.19 -15.30 8.95
N GLN A 179 51.82 -15.12 10.14
CA GLN A 179 51.47 -14.03 11.05
C GLN A 179 51.72 -12.66 10.39
N ASP A 180 52.93 -12.46 9.81
CA ASP A 180 53.28 -11.22 9.10
C ASP A 180 52.36 -10.95 7.91
N SER A 181 52.02 -11.99 7.16
CA SER A 181 51.12 -11.90 6.03
C SER A 181 49.67 -11.59 6.46
N VAL A 182 49.19 -12.17 7.55
CA VAL A 182 47.86 -11.88 8.10
C VAL A 182 47.81 -10.44 8.64
N GLU A 183 48.86 -9.96 9.34
CA GLU A 183 48.91 -8.57 9.82
C GLU A 183 48.93 -7.57 8.66
N THR A 184 49.66 -7.89 7.58
CA THR A 184 49.68 -7.08 6.36
C THR A 184 48.28 -7.10 5.70
N ALA A 185 47.63 -8.26 5.59
CA ALA A 185 46.30 -8.41 5.03
C ALA A 185 45.26 -7.66 5.85
N ILE A 186 45.28 -7.72 7.19
CA ILE A 186 44.44 -6.97 8.09
C ILE A 186 44.59 -5.47 7.89
N ARG A 187 45.81 -4.98 7.74
CA ARG A 187 46.13 -3.57 7.55
C ARG A 187 45.57 -3.05 6.23
N TRP A 188 45.78 -3.76 5.12
CA TRP A 188 45.28 -3.37 3.79
C TRP A 188 43.78 -3.61 3.61
N GLY A 189 43.26 -4.70 4.15
CA GLY A 189 41.86 -5.06 4.11
C GLY A 189 40.99 -4.36 5.20
N GLN A 190 41.60 -3.35 5.89
CA GLN A 190 40.87 -2.57 6.93
C GLN A 190 40.21 -3.46 8.01
N GLY A 191 40.92 -4.49 8.45
CA GLY A 191 40.44 -5.42 9.47
C GLY A 191 39.80 -6.69 8.91
N ILE A 192 39.86 -6.92 7.63
CA ILE A 192 39.32 -8.08 6.94
C ILE A 192 40.39 -8.77 6.12
N VAL A 193 40.39 -10.10 6.19
CA VAL A 193 41.26 -10.99 5.42
C VAL A 193 40.42 -12.03 4.72
N VAL A 194 40.64 -12.26 3.47
CA VAL A 194 40.03 -13.35 2.73
C VAL A 194 41.07 -14.42 2.47
N THR A 195 40.82 -15.65 2.82
CA THR A 195 41.66 -16.80 2.47
C THR A 195 40.99 -17.65 1.43
N LEU A 196 41.71 -17.91 0.35
CA LEU A 196 41.35 -18.94 -0.62
C LEU A 196 42.21 -20.17 -0.34
N HIS A 197 41.61 -21.33 -0.12
CA HIS A 197 42.34 -22.57 0.08
C HIS A 197 41.83 -23.70 -0.81
N GLN A 198 42.78 -24.51 -1.22
CA GLN A 198 42.56 -25.68 -2.07
C GLN A 198 43.00 -26.91 -1.30
N LEU A 199 42.08 -27.81 -0.92
CA LEU A 199 42.39 -29.03 -0.19
C LEU A 199 43.25 -29.96 -1.05
N ALA A 200 44.34 -30.47 -0.48
CA ALA A 200 45.18 -31.48 -1.14
C ALA A 200 44.39 -32.80 -1.29
N LEU A 201 44.43 -33.38 -2.47
CA LEU A 201 43.80 -34.64 -2.78
C LEU A 201 44.53 -35.82 -2.10
N GLU A 202 44.38 -35.98 -0.77
CA GLU A 202 44.70 -37.27 -0.11
C GLU A 202 43.98 -37.34 1.24
N SER A 203 42.75 -37.83 1.20
CA SER A 203 42.22 -38.70 2.25
C SER A 203 40.81 -39.21 1.84
N LYS A 204 40.76 -40.49 1.45
CA LYS A 204 39.55 -41.26 1.40
C LYS A 204 39.01 -41.40 2.84
N VAL A 205 38.13 -40.54 3.27
CA VAL A 205 37.26 -40.80 4.41
C VAL A 205 35.89 -41.19 3.88
N GLN A 206 35.59 -42.43 3.96
CA GLN A 206 34.28 -42.99 3.75
C GLN A 206 33.32 -42.42 4.79
N SER A 207 32.31 -41.68 4.32
CA SER A 207 31.07 -41.47 5.07
C SER A 207 29.89 -41.52 4.11
N PRO A 208 28.81 -42.19 4.49
CA PRO A 208 27.76 -42.58 3.55
C PRO A 208 26.70 -41.53 3.41
N LYS A 209 26.31 -41.28 2.13
CA LYS A 209 25.02 -40.75 1.67
C LYS A 209 24.70 -39.28 1.97
N SER A 210 25.18 -38.41 1.07
CA SER A 210 24.35 -37.29 0.53
C SER A 210 24.79 -37.06 -0.91
N LYS A 211 23.88 -37.28 -1.86
CA LYS A 211 24.06 -36.91 -3.28
C LYS A 211 23.93 -35.39 -3.40
N VAL A 212 25.06 -34.72 -3.38
CA VAL A 212 25.20 -33.36 -3.87
C VAL A 212 26.20 -33.40 -5.00
N GLY A 213 25.90 -32.72 -6.12
CA GLY A 213 26.55 -32.84 -7.40
C GLY A 213 28.09 -32.75 -7.35
N GLU A 214 28.72 -33.43 -8.31
CA GLU A 214 30.17 -33.50 -8.54
C GLU A 214 30.83 -32.13 -8.43
N ALA A 215 31.51 -31.87 -7.31
CA ALA A 215 32.39 -30.72 -7.16
C ALA A 215 33.61 -30.96 -8.04
N LYS A 216 33.88 -30.08 -8.99
CA LYS A 216 35.11 -30.07 -9.79
C LYS A 216 36.32 -30.07 -8.84
N ALA A 217 37.25 -30.98 -9.05
CA ALA A 217 38.42 -31.25 -8.24
C ALA A 217 39.42 -30.10 -8.01
N ASP A 218 39.14 -28.89 -8.51
CA ASP A 218 40.00 -27.70 -8.46
C ASP A 218 39.30 -26.45 -7.84
N ALA A 219 38.23 -26.61 -7.09
CA ALA A 219 37.51 -25.47 -6.54
C ALA A 219 38.29 -24.86 -5.35
N TRP A 220 38.55 -23.57 -5.42
CA TRP A 220 39.03 -22.76 -4.29
C TRP A 220 37.91 -22.49 -3.33
N ILE A 221 38.12 -22.81 -2.04
CA ILE A 221 37.18 -22.50 -0.96
C ILE A 221 37.55 -21.15 -0.38
N GLU A 222 36.61 -20.21 -0.37
CA GLU A 222 36.80 -18.87 0.17
C GLU A 222 36.33 -18.83 1.63
N THR A 223 37.17 -18.27 2.51
CA THR A 223 36.86 -18.04 3.93
C THR A 223 37.21 -16.60 4.30
N LEU A 224 36.23 -15.88 4.88
CA LEU A 224 36.42 -14.52 5.36
C LEU A 224 36.78 -14.52 6.85
N HIS A 225 37.83 -13.76 7.23
CA HIS A 225 38.24 -13.54 8.61
C HIS A 225 38.15 -12.04 8.90
N SER A 226 37.78 -11.70 10.16
CA SER A 226 37.70 -10.29 10.55
C SER A 226 38.18 -10.11 11.99
N ASN A 227 39.09 -9.15 12.18
CA ASN A 227 39.50 -8.78 13.53
C ASN A 227 38.46 -7.92 14.28
N ARG A 228 37.33 -7.60 13.62
CA ARG A 228 36.25 -6.77 14.20
C ARG A 228 34.98 -7.55 14.51
N MET A 229 34.61 -8.55 13.67
CA MET A 229 33.34 -9.24 13.73
C MET A 229 33.51 -10.74 13.48
N TYR A 230 33.36 -11.54 14.56
CA TYR A 230 33.54 -12.99 14.52
C TYR A 230 32.55 -13.73 15.40
N SER A 231 31.97 -14.85 14.90
CA SER A 231 31.11 -15.73 15.68
C SER A 231 31.89 -16.93 16.22
N PRO A 232 32.05 -17.06 17.54
CA PRO A 232 32.77 -18.19 18.15
C PRO A 232 32.13 -19.55 17.79
N GLY A 233 30.79 -19.62 17.79
CA GLY A 233 30.08 -20.88 17.61
C GLY A 233 30.10 -21.44 16.19
N THR A 234 30.11 -20.58 15.17
CA THR A 234 30.12 -21.03 13.76
C THR A 234 31.48 -20.87 13.08
N GLY A 235 32.41 -20.15 13.70
CA GLY A 235 33.68 -19.82 13.07
C GLY A 235 33.58 -18.84 11.89
N LYS A 236 32.40 -18.26 11.63
CA LYS A 236 32.19 -17.31 10.52
C LYS A 236 32.58 -15.91 10.92
N SER A 237 33.22 -15.19 9.99
CA SER A 237 33.49 -13.76 10.12
C SER A 237 32.48 -12.95 9.32
N TYR A 238 32.10 -11.79 9.85
CA TYR A 238 31.10 -10.90 9.29
C TYR A 238 31.70 -9.52 9.03
N GLU A 239 31.08 -8.79 8.14
CA GLU A 239 31.42 -7.40 7.87
C GLU A 239 30.75 -6.49 8.91
N LYS A 240 31.44 -5.42 9.35
CA LYS A 240 30.85 -4.45 10.26
C LYS A 240 29.66 -3.77 9.60
N PRO A 241 28.47 -3.82 10.20
CA PRO A 241 27.29 -3.18 9.64
C PRO A 241 27.45 -1.66 9.54
N THR A 242 27.14 -1.10 8.38
CA THR A 242 27.07 0.34 8.14
C THR A 242 25.61 0.76 7.91
N PRO A 243 25.24 2.05 7.99
CA PRO A 243 23.86 2.48 7.72
C PRO A 243 23.31 2.03 6.37
N LYS A 244 24.16 1.80 5.35
CA LYS A 244 23.75 1.27 4.03
C LYS A 244 23.22 -0.17 4.12
N HIS A 245 23.76 -1.00 5.02
CA HIS A 245 23.33 -2.39 5.21
C HIS A 245 21.93 -2.48 5.84
N PHE A 246 21.49 -1.48 6.58
CA PHE A 246 20.13 -1.43 7.14
C PHE A 246 19.09 -0.87 6.16
N SER A 247 19.46 -0.56 4.92
CA SER A 247 18.52 -0.09 3.92
C SER A 247 17.99 -1.24 3.08
N PHE A 248 16.69 -1.47 3.11
CA PHE A 248 16.04 -2.44 2.22
C PHE A 248 15.94 -1.97 0.76
N ASN A 249 16.32 -0.72 0.47
CA ASN A 249 16.47 -0.18 -0.89
C ASN A 249 17.88 -0.34 -1.44
N SER A 250 18.84 -0.72 -0.59
CA SER A 250 20.24 -0.95 -0.98
C SER A 250 20.49 -2.43 -1.26
N PRO A 251 21.20 -2.80 -2.32
CA PRO A 251 21.59 -4.19 -2.59
C PRO A 251 22.37 -4.83 -1.44
N ASN A 252 23.09 -4.02 -0.65
CA ASN A 252 23.90 -4.49 0.48
C ASN A 252 23.04 -4.96 1.67
N GLY A 253 21.85 -4.38 1.86
CA GLY A 253 20.98 -4.69 2.98
C GLY A 253 19.73 -5.47 2.60
N ALA A 254 19.25 -5.33 1.37
CA ALA A 254 18.03 -5.96 0.92
C ALA A 254 18.12 -7.50 0.92
N CYS A 255 17.05 -8.16 1.31
CA CYS A 255 16.93 -9.60 1.16
C CYS A 255 17.12 -9.98 -0.31
N PRO A 256 18.03 -10.91 -0.64
CA PRO A 256 18.36 -11.25 -2.04
C PRO A 256 17.20 -11.91 -2.78
N VAL A 257 16.25 -12.49 -2.06
CA VAL A 257 15.11 -13.22 -2.64
C VAL A 257 13.95 -12.29 -3.02
N CYS A 258 13.57 -11.34 -2.14
CA CYS A 258 12.47 -10.40 -2.39
C CYS A 258 12.96 -8.98 -2.78
N HIS A 259 14.27 -8.78 -2.89
CA HIS A 259 14.87 -7.48 -3.21
C HIS A 259 14.34 -6.32 -2.34
N GLY A 260 14.14 -6.57 -1.05
CA GLY A 260 13.66 -5.57 -0.09
C GLY A 260 12.16 -5.31 -0.08
N LEU A 261 11.37 -6.06 -0.85
CA LEU A 261 9.91 -5.91 -0.86
C LEU A 261 9.21 -6.60 0.33
N GLY A 262 9.84 -7.60 0.93
CA GLY A 262 9.25 -8.41 2.01
C GLY A 262 8.20 -9.42 1.53
N GLN A 263 7.77 -9.30 0.29
CA GLN A 263 6.73 -10.13 -0.33
C GLN A 263 7.21 -10.66 -1.67
N LYS A 264 6.65 -11.80 -2.09
CA LYS A 264 6.80 -12.38 -3.42
C LYS A 264 5.42 -12.59 -4.03
N MET A 265 5.33 -12.42 -5.34
CA MET A 265 4.16 -12.87 -6.09
C MET A 265 4.32 -14.36 -6.36
N ILE A 266 3.47 -15.18 -5.77
CA ILE A 266 3.44 -16.64 -6.01
C ILE A 266 2.10 -17.07 -6.55
N PHE A 267 2.07 -18.18 -7.27
CA PHE A 267 0.82 -18.78 -7.73
C PHE A 267 0.02 -19.33 -6.55
N ASP A 268 -1.23 -18.89 -6.45
CA ASP A 268 -2.14 -19.21 -5.33
C ASP A 268 -3.08 -20.33 -5.74
N GLU A 269 -3.06 -21.44 -4.98
CA GLU A 269 -3.92 -22.58 -5.23
C GLU A 269 -5.42 -22.21 -5.22
N GLY A 270 -5.83 -21.27 -4.34
CA GLY A 270 -7.20 -20.81 -4.29
C GLY A 270 -7.63 -19.99 -5.50
N LEU A 271 -6.67 -19.37 -6.23
CA LEU A 271 -6.93 -18.72 -7.50
C LEU A 271 -6.87 -19.68 -8.68
N VAL A 272 -6.05 -20.73 -8.56
CA VAL A 272 -5.96 -21.82 -9.56
C VAL A 272 -7.21 -22.68 -9.52
N VAL A 273 -7.73 -22.99 -8.33
CA VAL A 273 -8.97 -23.76 -8.08
C VAL A 273 -9.96 -22.89 -7.29
N PRO A 274 -10.62 -21.91 -7.92
CA PRO A 274 -11.52 -20.98 -7.21
C PRO A 274 -12.84 -21.62 -6.77
N ASP A 275 -13.21 -22.74 -7.38
CA ASP A 275 -14.46 -23.46 -7.14
C ASP A 275 -14.15 -24.95 -6.91
N ALA A 276 -14.07 -25.33 -5.65
CA ALA A 276 -13.77 -26.70 -5.25
C ALA A 276 -14.98 -27.66 -5.39
N ASP A 277 -16.19 -27.17 -5.65
CA ASP A 277 -17.38 -27.98 -5.94
C ASP A 277 -17.35 -28.53 -7.39
N LYS A 278 -16.53 -27.94 -8.25
CA LYS A 278 -16.30 -28.45 -9.62
C LYS A 278 -15.35 -29.63 -9.63
N SER A 279 -15.58 -30.51 -10.61
CA SER A 279 -14.72 -31.67 -10.89
C SER A 279 -13.59 -31.29 -11.88
N LEU A 280 -12.60 -32.17 -12.03
CA LEU A 280 -11.54 -32.03 -13.03
C LEU A 280 -12.12 -31.99 -14.47
N GLU A 281 -13.15 -32.79 -14.72
CA GLU A 281 -13.85 -32.84 -16.03
C GLU A 281 -14.57 -31.51 -16.32
N SER A 282 -15.20 -30.88 -15.32
CA SER A 282 -15.88 -29.60 -15.45
C SER A 282 -14.93 -28.40 -15.47
N GLY A 283 -13.62 -28.63 -15.33
CA GLY A 283 -12.55 -27.62 -15.46
C GLY A 283 -12.31 -26.81 -14.20
N THR A 284 -12.17 -27.45 -13.08
CA THR A 284 -11.84 -26.83 -11.79
C THR A 284 -10.47 -26.12 -11.81
N VAL A 285 -9.48 -26.65 -12.59
CA VAL A 285 -8.16 -26.02 -12.79
C VAL A 285 -8.28 -24.88 -13.82
N LEU A 286 -8.57 -23.69 -13.33
CA LEU A 286 -8.96 -22.55 -14.13
C LEU A 286 -7.89 -22.08 -15.16
N PRO A 287 -6.56 -22.03 -14.85
CA PRO A 287 -5.53 -21.63 -15.80
C PRO A 287 -5.51 -22.49 -17.06
N TRP A 288 -5.79 -23.80 -16.93
CA TRP A 288 -5.77 -24.77 -18.02
C TRP A 288 -7.07 -24.82 -18.80
N ARG A 289 -8.13 -24.20 -18.31
CA ARG A 289 -9.40 -24.01 -19.03
C ARG A 289 -9.41 -22.76 -19.93
N ARG A 290 -8.50 -21.82 -19.71
CA ARG A 290 -8.39 -20.56 -20.43
C ARG A 290 -7.23 -20.62 -21.43
N GLY A 291 -7.54 -20.60 -22.72
CA GLY A 291 -6.54 -20.64 -23.81
C GLY A 291 -7.13 -21.08 -25.14
N GLY A 292 -6.29 -21.29 -26.14
CA GLY A 292 -6.69 -21.84 -27.43
C GLY A 292 -7.18 -23.28 -27.29
N LYS A 293 -8.12 -23.68 -28.16
CA LYS A 293 -8.73 -25.04 -28.13
C LYS A 293 -7.71 -26.19 -28.03
N ARG A 294 -6.56 -26.06 -28.70
CA ARG A 294 -5.47 -27.07 -28.68
C ARG A 294 -4.86 -27.23 -27.27
N MET A 295 -4.65 -26.12 -26.55
CA MET A 295 -4.08 -26.14 -25.19
C MET A 295 -5.07 -26.74 -24.19
N ILE A 296 -6.35 -26.41 -24.31
CA ILE A 296 -7.40 -26.97 -23.44
C ILE A 296 -7.45 -28.51 -23.59
N VAL A 297 -7.44 -29.01 -24.82
CA VAL A 297 -7.43 -30.46 -25.10
C VAL A 297 -6.16 -31.13 -24.55
N TYR A 298 -5.01 -30.49 -24.69
CA TYR A 298 -3.73 -30.97 -24.16
C TYR A 298 -3.77 -31.12 -22.64
N TYR A 299 -4.17 -30.07 -21.91
CA TYR A 299 -4.25 -30.10 -20.45
C TYR A 299 -5.32 -31.07 -19.94
N LYS A 300 -6.46 -31.21 -20.65
CA LYS A 300 -7.49 -32.19 -20.32
C LYS A 300 -6.95 -33.63 -20.45
N ALA A 301 -6.18 -33.91 -21.49
CA ALA A 301 -5.52 -35.21 -21.65
C ALA A 301 -4.51 -35.50 -20.52
N MET A 302 -3.76 -34.46 -20.09
CA MET A 302 -2.87 -34.60 -18.93
C MET A 302 -3.64 -34.92 -17.65
N LEU A 303 -4.71 -34.18 -17.33
CA LEU A 303 -5.55 -34.42 -16.16
C LEU A 303 -6.12 -35.83 -16.16
N LYS A 304 -6.58 -36.31 -17.35
CA LYS A 304 -7.09 -37.68 -17.51
C LYS A 304 -6.02 -38.75 -17.23
N ALA A 305 -4.79 -38.52 -17.72
CA ALA A 305 -3.68 -39.44 -17.49
C ALA A 305 -3.27 -39.50 -16.00
N ILE A 306 -3.24 -38.35 -15.33
CA ILE A 306 -2.92 -38.26 -13.89
C ILE A 306 -4.01 -38.94 -13.07
N ALA A 307 -5.29 -38.61 -13.31
CA ALA A 307 -6.41 -39.21 -12.62
C ALA A 307 -6.47 -40.72 -12.81
N GLY A 308 -6.22 -41.19 -14.05
CA GLY A 308 -6.15 -42.65 -14.34
C GLY A 308 -5.00 -43.35 -13.65
N HIS A 309 -3.81 -42.74 -13.56
CA HIS A 309 -2.64 -43.32 -12.85
C HIS A 309 -2.88 -43.51 -11.33
N PHE A 310 -3.59 -42.53 -10.73
CA PHE A 310 -3.92 -42.60 -9.28
C PHE A 310 -5.32 -43.18 -9.00
N GLU A 311 -5.93 -43.83 -9.97
CA GLU A 311 -7.26 -44.45 -9.86
C GLU A 311 -8.36 -43.50 -9.34
N LYS A 312 -8.35 -42.23 -9.80
CA LYS A 312 -9.33 -41.24 -9.43
C LYS A 312 -10.25 -40.89 -10.59
N SER A 313 -11.53 -40.64 -10.29
CA SER A 313 -12.50 -40.21 -11.31
C SER A 313 -12.32 -38.72 -11.64
N MET A 314 -12.40 -38.40 -12.92
CA MET A 314 -12.43 -37.05 -13.40
C MET A 314 -13.70 -36.28 -12.99
N GLU A 315 -14.78 -36.96 -12.65
CA GLU A 315 -16.07 -36.39 -12.28
C GLU A 315 -16.18 -36.03 -10.79
N THR A 316 -15.25 -36.55 -9.96
CA THR A 316 -15.25 -36.25 -8.51
C THR A 316 -15.00 -34.76 -8.25
N PRO A 317 -15.87 -34.08 -7.48
CA PRO A 317 -15.62 -32.70 -7.05
C PRO A 317 -14.25 -32.54 -6.38
N TYR A 318 -13.53 -31.47 -6.69
CA TYR A 318 -12.17 -31.26 -6.17
C TYR A 318 -12.08 -31.33 -4.64
N LYS A 319 -13.10 -30.79 -3.92
CA LYS A 319 -13.15 -30.86 -2.46
C LYS A 319 -13.12 -32.29 -1.89
N ASN A 320 -13.68 -33.24 -2.65
CA ASN A 320 -13.79 -34.65 -2.24
C ASN A 320 -12.61 -35.52 -2.67
N LEU A 321 -11.63 -34.95 -3.40
CA LEU A 321 -10.39 -35.65 -3.77
C LEU A 321 -9.48 -35.78 -2.55
N PRO A 322 -8.71 -36.88 -2.41
CA PRO A 322 -7.73 -37.05 -1.34
C PRO A 322 -6.66 -35.95 -1.38
N GLU A 323 -6.16 -35.54 -0.20
CA GLU A 323 -5.15 -34.49 -0.09
C GLU A 323 -3.84 -34.85 -0.80
N ASP A 324 -3.41 -36.11 -0.74
CA ASP A 324 -2.21 -36.61 -1.45
C ASP A 324 -2.35 -36.41 -2.96
N PHE A 325 -3.55 -36.70 -3.52
CA PHE A 325 -3.80 -36.47 -4.94
C PHE A 325 -3.84 -34.97 -5.29
N LYS A 326 -4.44 -34.14 -4.44
CA LYS A 326 -4.43 -32.70 -4.61
C LYS A 326 -3.00 -32.15 -4.61
N HIS A 327 -2.17 -32.67 -3.68
CA HIS A 327 -0.76 -32.29 -3.60
C HIS A 327 0.00 -32.66 -4.89
N VAL A 328 -0.17 -33.90 -5.38
CA VAL A 328 0.44 -34.36 -6.65
C VAL A 328 -0.04 -33.48 -7.81
N LEU A 329 -1.32 -33.15 -7.87
CA LEU A 329 -1.87 -32.32 -8.93
C LEU A 329 -1.25 -30.93 -8.91
N MET A 330 -1.09 -30.31 -7.73
CA MET A 330 -0.57 -28.95 -7.62
C MET A 330 0.95 -28.88 -7.71
N HIS A 331 1.68 -29.77 -7.07
CA HIS A 331 3.14 -29.69 -6.89
C HIS A 331 3.94 -30.71 -7.70
N GLY A 332 3.28 -31.72 -8.28
CA GLY A 332 3.92 -32.72 -9.12
C GLY A 332 4.03 -34.10 -8.52
N SER A 333 4.38 -35.10 -9.37
CA SER A 333 4.44 -36.50 -9.00
C SER A 333 5.76 -36.95 -8.35
N GLY A 334 6.65 -36.01 -8.01
CA GLY A 334 7.98 -36.32 -7.48
C GLY A 334 8.80 -37.17 -8.46
N GLU A 335 9.23 -38.36 -8.06
CA GLU A 335 9.98 -39.31 -8.92
C GLU A 335 9.06 -40.24 -9.73
N THR A 336 7.74 -40.23 -9.51
CA THR A 336 6.77 -41.14 -10.15
C THR A 336 6.54 -40.75 -11.60
N GLU A 337 6.88 -41.67 -12.53
CA GLU A 337 6.60 -41.49 -13.94
C GLU A 337 5.15 -41.83 -14.27
N ILE A 338 4.48 -40.95 -14.99
CA ILE A 338 3.10 -41.11 -15.47
C ILE A 338 3.09 -41.26 -16.99
N SER A 339 2.23 -42.15 -17.48
CA SER A 339 2.08 -42.42 -18.90
C SER A 339 1.06 -41.47 -19.52
N PHE A 340 1.53 -40.53 -20.31
CA PHE A 340 0.69 -39.56 -21.00
C PHE A 340 0.42 -39.96 -22.46
N GLN A 341 -0.85 -39.92 -22.87
CA GLN A 341 -1.28 -40.20 -24.24
C GLN A 341 -1.70 -38.92 -24.92
N PHE A 342 -1.05 -38.58 -26.02
CA PHE A 342 -1.34 -37.38 -26.81
C PHE A 342 -1.68 -37.76 -28.24
N TRP A 343 -2.68 -37.10 -28.83
CA TRP A 343 -3.02 -37.19 -30.22
C TRP A 343 -2.14 -36.23 -31.03
N ARG A 344 -1.28 -36.79 -31.93
CA ARG A 344 -0.43 -35.99 -32.78
C ARG A 344 -0.50 -36.51 -34.21
N ALA A 345 -0.94 -35.68 -35.17
CA ALA A 345 -1.06 -36.05 -36.62
C ALA A 345 -1.84 -37.37 -36.88
N GLY A 346 -2.98 -37.59 -36.17
CA GLY A 346 -3.79 -38.76 -36.34
C GLY A 346 -3.30 -40.04 -35.65
N LYS A 347 -2.16 -39.99 -34.94
CA LYS A 347 -1.60 -41.13 -34.16
C LYS A 347 -1.59 -40.83 -32.67
N VAL A 348 -1.85 -41.86 -31.86
CA VAL A 348 -1.68 -41.77 -30.41
C VAL A 348 -0.21 -41.99 -30.09
N SER A 349 0.44 -41.01 -29.47
CA SER A 349 1.81 -41.12 -28.94
C SER A 349 1.74 -41.23 -27.41
N THR A 350 2.33 -42.23 -26.85
CA THR A 350 2.46 -42.44 -25.39
C THR A 350 3.85 -42.03 -24.95
N VAL A 351 3.93 -41.12 -23.98
CA VAL A 351 5.18 -40.63 -23.41
C VAL A 351 5.15 -40.84 -21.90
N LYS A 352 6.13 -41.54 -21.35
CA LYS A 352 6.35 -41.64 -19.88
C LYS A 352 7.22 -40.50 -19.41
N ARG A 353 6.76 -39.79 -18.46
CA ARG A 353 7.53 -38.69 -17.80
C ARG A 353 6.97 -38.37 -16.43
N VAL A 354 7.78 -37.75 -15.60
CA VAL A 354 7.36 -37.15 -14.34
C VAL A 354 6.42 -36.01 -14.60
N PHE A 355 5.39 -35.88 -13.80
CA PHE A 355 4.47 -34.73 -13.84
C PHE A 355 5.01 -33.59 -12.98
N GLU A 356 5.23 -32.44 -13.58
CA GLU A 356 5.80 -31.27 -12.89
C GLU A 356 4.86 -30.59 -11.89
N GLY A 357 3.56 -30.77 -11.99
CA GLY A 357 2.55 -30.07 -11.21
C GLY A 357 1.97 -28.84 -11.92
N VAL A 358 0.78 -28.41 -11.47
CA VAL A 358 0.11 -27.23 -12.05
C VAL A 358 0.88 -25.94 -11.71
N LEU A 359 1.30 -25.77 -10.45
CA LEU A 359 2.00 -24.57 -10.00
C LEU A 359 3.39 -24.46 -10.63
N PRO A 360 4.28 -25.47 -10.56
CA PRO A 360 5.57 -25.42 -11.24
C PRO A 360 5.47 -25.22 -12.75
N ASN A 361 4.47 -25.85 -13.40
CA ASN A 361 4.19 -25.59 -14.82
C ASN A 361 3.91 -24.10 -15.10
N MET A 362 3.09 -23.48 -14.26
CA MET A 362 2.77 -22.05 -14.39
C MET A 362 3.97 -21.17 -14.10
N GLU A 363 4.80 -21.51 -13.10
CA GLU A 363 6.04 -20.80 -12.78
C GLU A 363 7.02 -20.82 -13.95
N ARG A 364 7.25 -22.01 -14.52
CA ARG A 364 8.11 -22.20 -15.69
C ARG A 364 7.59 -21.39 -16.88
N LEU A 365 6.29 -21.49 -17.20
CA LEU A 365 5.68 -20.74 -18.29
C LEU A 365 5.77 -19.23 -18.08
N TYR A 366 5.68 -18.76 -16.84
CA TYR A 366 5.81 -17.35 -16.51
C TYR A 366 7.26 -16.85 -16.68
N ALA A 367 8.22 -17.66 -16.29
CA ALA A 367 9.65 -17.35 -16.40
C ALA A 367 10.15 -17.38 -17.85
N GLU A 368 9.77 -18.42 -18.61
CA GLU A 368 10.26 -18.67 -19.97
C GLU A 368 9.53 -17.87 -21.06
N SER A 369 8.29 -17.39 -20.77
CA SER A 369 7.50 -16.72 -21.81
C SER A 369 7.99 -15.29 -22.07
N GLU A 370 8.31 -14.98 -23.32
CA GLU A 370 8.57 -13.62 -23.80
C GLU A 370 7.28 -12.84 -24.08
N SER A 371 6.14 -13.55 -24.20
CA SER A 371 4.85 -12.94 -24.48
C SER A 371 4.26 -12.22 -23.27
N GLU A 372 4.16 -10.91 -23.35
CA GLU A 372 3.54 -10.07 -22.32
C GLU A 372 2.08 -10.47 -22.05
N PHE A 373 1.33 -10.85 -23.09
CA PHE A 373 -0.03 -11.36 -22.97
C PHE A 373 -0.08 -12.63 -22.09
N THR A 374 0.84 -13.58 -22.31
CA THR A 374 0.91 -14.82 -21.52
C THR A 374 1.29 -14.51 -20.06
N ARG A 375 2.28 -13.66 -19.83
CA ARG A 375 2.67 -13.23 -18.48
C ARG A 375 1.52 -12.54 -17.75
N ASN A 376 0.81 -11.61 -18.40
CA ASN A 376 -0.31 -10.90 -17.78
C ASN A 376 -1.50 -11.84 -17.49
N ARG A 377 -1.73 -12.83 -18.33
CA ARG A 377 -2.74 -13.88 -18.09
C ARG A 377 -2.38 -14.74 -16.87
N LEU A 378 -1.12 -15.12 -16.72
CA LEU A 378 -0.64 -15.93 -15.59
C LEU A 378 -0.58 -15.11 -14.27
N LYS A 379 -0.22 -13.84 -14.32
CA LYS A 379 -0.27 -12.93 -13.14
C LYS A 379 -1.64 -12.91 -12.47
N ALA A 380 -2.72 -13.14 -13.22
CA ALA A 380 -4.07 -13.19 -12.66
C ALA A 380 -4.29 -14.33 -11.63
N PHE A 381 -3.37 -15.29 -11.55
CA PHE A 381 -3.39 -16.42 -10.61
C PHE A 381 -2.32 -16.29 -9.52
N MET A 382 -1.64 -15.14 -9.44
CA MET A 382 -0.64 -14.86 -8.42
C MET A 382 -1.25 -14.00 -7.30
N SER A 383 -0.84 -14.29 -6.08
CA SER A 383 -1.11 -13.47 -4.90
C SER A 383 0.20 -13.06 -4.22
N PRO A 384 0.25 -11.89 -3.56
CA PRO A 384 1.41 -11.51 -2.77
C PRO A 384 1.45 -12.38 -1.50
N GLN A 385 2.59 -13.00 -1.25
CA GLN A 385 2.84 -13.73 -0.01
C GLN A 385 4.16 -13.26 0.62
N PHE A 386 4.27 -13.38 1.93
CA PHE A 386 5.50 -13.02 2.63
C PHE A 386 6.68 -13.84 2.10
N CYS A 387 7.82 -13.17 1.95
CA CYS A 387 9.05 -13.81 1.52
C CYS A 387 9.55 -14.77 2.61
N ASP A 388 9.69 -16.05 2.28
CA ASP A 388 10.13 -17.10 3.23
C ASP A 388 11.54 -16.83 3.76
N ALA A 389 12.44 -16.31 2.93
CA ALA A 389 13.84 -16.08 3.30
C ALA A 389 14.01 -15.02 4.38
N CYS A 390 13.20 -13.94 4.33
CA CYS A 390 13.27 -12.87 5.33
C CYS A 390 12.03 -12.79 6.22
N CYS A 391 11.06 -13.68 6.05
CA CYS A 391 9.79 -13.71 6.78
C CYS A 391 9.08 -12.33 6.79
N GLY A 392 9.07 -11.64 5.65
CA GLY A 392 8.49 -10.32 5.51
C GLY A 392 9.36 -9.15 6.00
N LYS A 393 10.51 -9.42 6.63
CA LYS A 393 11.37 -8.39 7.26
C LYS A 393 12.28 -7.63 6.29
N ARG A 394 12.21 -7.86 4.97
CA ARG A 394 12.84 -7.08 3.89
C ARG A 394 14.37 -7.09 3.84
N LEU A 395 15.07 -7.35 4.94
CA LEU A 395 16.53 -7.31 5.07
C LEU A 395 17.17 -8.70 5.06
N ARG A 396 18.49 -8.74 4.86
CA ARG A 396 19.31 -9.96 4.98
C ARG A 396 19.29 -10.50 6.41
N PRO A 397 19.42 -11.82 6.62
CA PRO A 397 19.43 -12.43 7.94
C PRO A 397 20.52 -11.89 8.86
N GLU A 398 21.71 -11.62 8.34
CA GLU A 398 22.86 -11.08 9.08
C GLU A 398 22.57 -9.69 9.67
N ILE A 399 21.82 -8.88 8.92
CA ILE A 399 21.42 -7.53 9.35
C ILE A 399 20.26 -7.59 10.34
N LEU A 400 19.33 -8.55 10.14
CA LEU A 400 18.25 -8.80 11.10
C LEU A 400 18.75 -9.37 12.43
N ALA A 401 19.97 -9.92 12.45
CA ALA A 401 20.63 -10.40 13.65
C ALA A 401 21.36 -9.28 14.46
N VAL A 402 21.31 -8.04 13.98
CA VAL A 402 21.77 -6.88 14.75
C VAL A 402 20.61 -6.34 15.56
N THR A 403 20.74 -6.32 16.89
CA THR A 403 19.62 -6.00 17.79
C THR A 403 19.98 -4.94 18.83
N LEU A 404 18.94 -4.29 19.35
CA LEU A 404 19.00 -3.49 20.58
C LEU A 404 18.22 -4.24 21.66
N SER A 405 18.80 -4.43 22.83
CA SER A 405 18.14 -5.13 23.93
C SER A 405 17.62 -4.18 24.99
N ASN A 406 16.42 -4.47 25.49
CA ASN A 406 15.83 -3.83 26.64
C ASN A 406 15.32 -4.92 27.59
N ALA A 407 15.54 -4.76 28.89
CA ALA A 407 15.16 -5.76 29.89
C ALA A 407 13.64 -6.03 29.95
N GLU A 408 12.81 -5.05 29.59
CA GLU A 408 11.34 -5.16 29.63
C GLU A 408 10.75 -5.74 28.34
N PHE A 409 11.42 -5.58 27.21
CA PHE A 409 11.06 -6.16 25.90
C PHE A 409 11.82 -7.49 25.68
N GLY A 410 12.01 -8.27 26.74
CA GLY A 410 12.70 -9.56 26.74
C GLY A 410 12.11 -10.51 25.72
N VAL A 411 12.97 -11.40 25.22
CA VAL A 411 12.71 -12.55 24.30
C VAL A 411 11.22 -12.87 24.15
N ARG A 412 10.52 -12.18 23.26
CA ARG A 412 9.24 -12.67 22.78
C ARG A 412 9.55 -13.86 21.86
N SER A 413 9.25 -15.04 22.37
CA SER A 413 9.15 -16.24 21.54
C SER A 413 8.36 -15.90 20.29
N ALA A 414 8.82 -16.37 19.13
CA ALA A 414 8.22 -16.15 17.82
C ALA A 414 6.82 -16.83 17.67
N GLU A 415 5.98 -16.72 18.69
CA GLU A 415 4.60 -17.22 18.72
C GLU A 415 3.54 -16.14 18.49
N SER A 416 3.93 -14.88 18.32
CA SER A 416 3.00 -13.92 17.70
C SER A 416 2.95 -14.21 16.21
N GLN A 417 2.14 -15.18 15.86
CA GLN A 417 1.71 -15.48 14.50
C GLN A 417 1.19 -14.19 13.89
N ALA A 418 1.79 -13.75 12.78
CA ALA A 418 1.10 -12.84 11.88
C ALA A 418 -0.23 -13.51 11.51
N PRO A 419 -1.37 -12.87 11.73
CA PRO A 419 -2.66 -13.48 11.41
C PRO A 419 -2.70 -13.77 9.91
N GLY A 420 -2.94 -15.02 9.53
CA GLY A 420 -3.14 -15.45 8.14
C GLY A 420 -2.12 -16.39 7.53
N VAL A 421 -1.12 -16.88 8.27
CA VAL A 421 -0.18 -17.89 7.77
C VAL A 421 -0.66 -19.29 8.22
N THR A 422 -1.33 -19.99 7.32
CA THR A 422 -1.48 -21.46 7.45
C THR A 422 -0.09 -22.11 7.30
N PRO A 423 0.31 -23.04 8.18
CA PRO A 423 1.62 -23.66 8.13
C PRO A 423 1.65 -24.78 7.08
N HIS A 424 1.94 -24.39 5.84
CA HIS A 424 2.32 -25.34 4.80
C HIS A 424 3.75 -25.05 4.33
N SER A 425 4.73 -25.35 5.15
CA SER A 425 6.04 -25.78 4.69
C SER A 425 6.83 -26.41 5.83
N SER A 426 7.29 -27.62 5.60
CA SER A 426 8.11 -28.46 6.46
C SER A 426 9.58 -28.05 6.56
N LEU A 427 9.89 -26.78 6.34
CA LEU A 427 11.24 -26.21 6.50
C LEU A 427 11.28 -25.23 7.67
N ARG A 428 11.10 -25.76 8.88
CA ARG A 428 11.47 -25.02 10.11
C ARG A 428 12.97 -25.19 10.33
N THR A 429 13.76 -24.19 9.91
CA THR A 429 15.08 -24.01 10.55
C THR A 429 14.82 -23.58 12.00
N PRO A 430 15.49 -24.20 13.00
CA PRO A 430 15.36 -23.76 14.39
C PRO A 430 15.90 -22.32 14.49
N ARG A 431 15.00 -21.34 14.70
CA ARG A 431 15.40 -19.95 14.95
C ARG A 431 16.09 -19.89 16.29
N SER A 432 17.40 -19.65 16.28
CA SER A 432 18.16 -19.25 17.45
C SER A 432 17.46 -18.04 18.10
N LYS A 433 17.29 -18.09 19.43
CA LYS A 433 16.72 -16.99 20.22
C LYS A 433 17.74 -15.84 20.28
N ILE A 434 17.70 -14.92 19.31
CA ILE A 434 18.54 -13.73 19.33
C ILE A 434 17.90 -12.75 20.33
N PRO A 435 18.64 -12.28 21.35
CA PRO A 435 18.09 -11.34 22.32
C PRO A 435 17.92 -9.95 21.73
N GLY A 436 16.86 -9.24 22.15
CA GLY A 436 16.56 -7.88 21.71
C GLY A 436 15.75 -7.79 20.42
N LEU A 437 15.53 -6.58 19.93
CA LEU A 437 14.74 -6.27 18.73
C LEU A 437 15.64 -5.84 17.59
N SER A 438 15.45 -6.42 16.42
CA SER A 438 16.06 -5.93 15.17
C SER A 438 15.40 -4.64 14.72
N ILE A 439 16.02 -3.92 13.79
CA ILE A 439 15.44 -2.70 13.19
C ILE A 439 14.03 -2.93 12.65
N MET A 440 13.78 -4.07 12.02
CA MET A 440 12.46 -4.40 11.48
C MET A 440 11.46 -4.82 12.55
N ASP A 441 11.93 -5.40 13.67
CA ASP A 441 11.05 -5.69 14.80
C ASP A 441 10.57 -4.41 15.48
N VAL A 442 11.44 -3.39 15.59
CA VAL A 442 11.03 -2.04 16.03
C VAL A 442 10.05 -1.41 15.05
N CYS A 443 10.26 -1.58 13.74
CA CYS A 443 9.31 -1.09 12.74
C CYS A 443 7.94 -1.81 12.81
N LEU A 444 7.88 -3.03 13.31
CA LEU A 444 6.61 -3.76 13.55
C LEU A 444 5.84 -3.24 14.77
N LEU A 445 6.49 -2.51 15.66
CA LEU A 445 5.82 -1.89 16.80
C LEU A 445 4.88 -0.76 16.34
N SER A 446 3.79 -0.57 17.07
CA SER A 446 3.01 0.66 16.94
C SER A 446 3.83 1.86 17.43
N VAL A 447 3.48 3.05 16.95
CA VAL A 447 4.15 4.31 17.35
C VAL A 447 4.20 4.44 18.89
N ASN A 448 3.10 4.09 19.59
CA ASN A 448 3.05 4.12 21.04
C ASN A 448 4.08 3.16 21.67
N LYS A 449 4.13 1.91 21.21
CA LYS A 449 5.08 0.91 21.72
C LYS A 449 6.52 1.21 21.34
N ALA A 450 6.74 1.80 20.17
CA ALA A 450 8.07 2.23 19.75
C ALA A 450 8.60 3.36 20.65
N ASP A 451 7.76 4.35 20.99
CA ASP A 451 8.14 5.42 21.95
C ASP A 451 8.43 4.85 23.36
N GLU A 452 7.60 3.90 23.84
CA GLU A 452 7.84 3.19 25.09
C GLU A 452 9.17 2.43 25.06
N PHE A 453 9.47 1.70 23.99
CA PHE A 453 10.73 1.01 23.79
C PHE A 453 11.94 1.96 23.90
N PHE A 454 11.91 3.12 23.20
CA PHE A 454 13.01 4.08 23.25
C PHE A 454 13.09 4.84 24.56
N SER A 455 11.99 5.00 25.30
CA SER A 455 11.98 5.65 26.62
C SER A 455 12.60 4.77 27.70
N THR A 456 12.49 3.45 27.57
CA THR A 456 12.98 2.45 28.52
C THR A 456 14.31 1.81 28.12
N LEU A 457 14.87 2.19 26.95
CA LEU A 457 16.11 1.62 26.42
C LEU A 457 17.31 1.97 27.31
N LYS A 458 17.97 0.96 27.88
CA LYS A 458 19.15 1.10 28.73
C LYS A 458 20.40 1.03 27.87
N LEU A 459 21.13 2.12 27.80
CA LEU A 459 22.41 2.24 27.11
C LEU A 459 23.53 2.54 28.12
N THR A 460 24.76 2.10 27.79
CA THR A 460 25.95 2.49 28.54
C THR A 460 26.25 3.98 28.33
N GLU A 461 27.01 4.58 29.23
CA GLU A 461 27.41 6.00 29.10
C GLU A 461 28.08 6.30 27.75
N PHE A 462 28.90 5.38 27.26
CA PHE A 462 29.55 5.49 25.95
C PHE A 462 28.54 5.46 24.80
N GLN A 463 27.58 4.52 24.86
CA GLN A 463 26.50 4.43 23.86
C GLN A 463 25.57 5.65 23.89
N LEU A 464 25.29 6.20 25.07
CA LEU A 464 24.50 7.43 25.24
C LEU A 464 25.16 8.65 24.60
N LYS A 465 26.49 8.77 24.69
CA LYS A 465 27.23 9.85 24.01
C LYS A 465 27.12 9.77 22.49
N ILE A 466 27.00 8.56 21.92
CA ILE A 466 26.88 8.34 20.48
C ILE A 466 25.44 8.50 20.01
N ALA A 467 24.49 7.95 20.74
CA ALA A 467 23.12 7.75 20.27
C ALA A 467 22.09 8.71 20.91
N GLY A 468 22.47 9.50 21.92
CA GLY A 468 21.54 10.34 22.68
C GLY A 468 20.73 11.30 21.81
N GLU A 469 21.37 12.04 20.92
CA GLU A 469 20.68 12.97 20.00
C GLU A 469 19.84 12.21 18.97
N VAL A 470 20.30 11.06 18.47
CA VAL A 470 19.55 10.23 17.54
C VAL A 470 18.25 9.70 18.17
N ILE A 471 18.31 9.23 19.42
CA ILE A 471 17.15 8.75 20.16
C ILE A 471 16.17 9.89 20.45
N LYS A 472 16.68 11.07 20.80
CA LYS A 472 15.87 12.27 21.03
C LYS A 472 15.07 12.63 19.76
N GLU A 473 15.72 12.61 18.58
CA GLU A 473 15.08 12.87 17.30
C GLU A 473 14.02 11.80 16.95
N ILE A 474 14.33 10.52 17.17
CA ILE A 474 13.34 9.44 16.99
C ILE A 474 12.12 9.67 17.87
N ARG A 475 12.33 9.94 19.16
CA ARG A 475 11.22 10.16 20.11
C ARG A 475 10.41 11.41 19.82
N ALA A 476 11.05 12.48 19.36
CA ALA A 476 10.35 13.69 18.94
C ALA A 476 9.38 13.38 17.79
N ARG A 477 9.84 12.66 16.74
CA ARG A 477 9.01 12.27 15.60
C ARG A 477 7.88 11.31 15.97
N LEU A 478 8.17 10.34 16.86
CA LEU A 478 7.14 9.45 17.42
C LEU A 478 6.09 10.24 18.22
N GLY A 479 6.53 11.24 19.01
CA GLY A 479 5.67 12.14 19.74
C GLY A 479 4.72 12.92 18.83
N PHE A 480 5.21 13.45 17.71
CA PHE A 480 4.37 14.15 16.73
C PHE A 480 3.31 13.22 16.13
N LEU A 481 3.68 11.99 15.77
CA LEU A 481 2.71 11.00 15.29
C LEU A 481 1.65 10.66 16.34
N LYS A 482 2.01 10.60 17.62
CA LYS A 482 1.05 10.38 18.72
C LYS A 482 0.10 11.56 18.87
N ASN A 483 0.60 12.77 18.80
CA ASN A 483 -0.17 14.00 18.95
C ASN A 483 -1.23 14.17 17.85
N VAL A 484 -0.94 13.73 16.62
CA VAL A 484 -1.93 13.74 15.54
C VAL A 484 -2.85 12.50 15.53
N GLY A 485 -2.89 11.72 16.62
CA GLY A 485 -3.78 10.57 16.78
C GLY A 485 -3.36 9.29 16.03
N LEU A 486 -2.10 9.18 15.59
CA LEU A 486 -1.59 8.02 14.84
C LEU A 486 -0.78 7.01 15.69
N GLY A 487 -0.92 7.07 17.00
CA GLY A 487 -0.20 6.19 17.93
C GLY A 487 -0.42 4.68 17.71
N TYR A 488 -1.51 4.30 17.08
CA TYR A 488 -1.84 2.91 16.77
C TYR A 488 -1.15 2.35 15.52
N LEU A 489 -0.65 3.20 14.60
CA LEU A 489 -0.01 2.76 13.37
C LEU A 489 1.32 2.07 13.65
N THR A 490 1.60 1.01 12.90
CA THR A 490 2.93 0.38 12.90
C THR A 490 3.86 1.14 11.95
N LEU A 491 5.13 1.25 12.34
CA LEU A 491 6.11 2.01 11.57
C LEU A 491 6.42 1.38 10.19
N ASN A 492 6.24 0.06 10.03
CA ASN A 492 6.44 -0.64 8.75
C ASN A 492 5.23 -0.61 7.83
N ARG A 493 4.10 -0.01 8.26
CA ARG A 493 2.88 0.04 7.43
C ARG A 493 3.16 0.76 6.10
N GLU A 494 2.78 0.12 5.01
CA GLU A 494 3.00 0.65 3.66
C GLU A 494 2.13 1.89 3.42
N SER A 495 2.72 2.93 2.82
CA SER A 495 2.03 4.20 2.54
C SER A 495 0.79 4.02 1.65
N GLY A 496 0.82 3.04 0.73
CA GLY A 496 -0.32 2.72 -0.13
C GLY A 496 -1.53 2.07 0.57
N SER A 497 -1.35 1.61 1.82
CA SER A 497 -2.42 1.02 2.64
C SER A 497 -3.07 2.00 3.62
N LEU A 498 -2.58 3.24 3.65
CA LEU A 498 -3.08 4.30 4.53
C LEU A 498 -4.36 4.92 3.95
N SER A 499 -5.30 5.27 4.83
CA SER A 499 -6.41 6.14 4.45
C SER A 499 -5.93 7.55 4.08
N GLY A 500 -6.74 8.32 3.35
CA GLY A 500 -6.41 9.70 3.00
C GLY A 500 -6.07 10.55 4.21
N GLY A 501 -6.88 10.47 5.27
CA GLY A 501 -6.65 11.19 6.52
C GLY A 501 -5.40 10.72 7.28
N GLU A 502 -5.10 9.41 7.31
CA GLU A 502 -3.85 8.90 7.92
C GLU A 502 -2.62 9.44 7.19
N ALA A 503 -2.63 9.41 5.85
CA ALA A 503 -1.52 9.92 5.04
C ALA A 503 -1.32 11.43 5.23
N GLN A 504 -2.41 12.20 5.31
CA GLN A 504 -2.38 13.63 5.57
C GLN A 504 -1.78 13.95 6.96
N ARG A 505 -2.22 13.25 8.00
CA ARG A 505 -1.69 13.43 9.37
C ARG A 505 -0.23 13.02 9.51
N ILE A 506 0.24 12.01 8.79
CA ILE A 506 1.67 11.67 8.73
C ILE A 506 2.46 12.84 8.14
N ARG A 507 1.99 13.46 7.05
CA ARG A 507 2.63 14.65 6.48
C ARG A 507 2.62 15.82 7.45
N LEU A 508 1.49 16.06 8.13
CA LEU A 508 1.39 17.08 9.17
C LEU A 508 2.42 16.86 10.27
N ALA A 509 2.50 15.63 10.82
CA ALA A 509 3.48 15.28 11.84
C ALA A 509 4.93 15.50 11.38
N THR A 510 5.24 15.19 10.12
CA THR A 510 6.58 15.40 9.53
C THR A 510 6.89 16.90 9.41
N GLN A 511 5.93 17.74 9.01
CA GLN A 511 6.12 19.17 8.90
C GLN A 511 6.26 19.87 10.27
N ILE A 512 5.52 19.41 11.28
CA ILE A 512 5.68 19.87 12.67
C ILE A 512 7.11 19.57 13.15
N GLY A 513 7.60 18.37 12.84
CA GLY A 513 8.96 17.95 13.17
C GLY A 513 10.06 18.81 12.55
N ALA A 514 9.77 19.49 11.44
CA ALA A 514 10.72 20.41 10.83
C ALA A 514 10.92 21.73 11.61
N GLY A 515 10.02 22.05 12.56
CA GLY A 515 10.13 23.20 13.44
C GLY A 515 10.18 24.55 12.74
N LEU A 516 9.56 24.68 11.56
CA LEU A 516 9.56 25.91 10.78
C LEU A 516 8.71 26.99 11.45
N VAL A 517 9.18 28.23 11.37
CA VAL A 517 8.55 29.43 11.93
C VAL A 517 8.29 30.46 10.82
N GLY A 518 7.20 31.21 10.91
CA GLY A 518 6.83 32.22 9.91
C GLY A 518 6.31 31.63 8.59
N VAL A 519 5.77 30.42 8.61
CA VAL A 519 5.23 29.69 7.46
C VAL A 519 3.70 29.71 7.47
N LEU A 520 3.09 29.73 6.29
CA LEU A 520 1.65 29.54 6.10
C LEU A 520 1.35 28.06 5.84
N TYR A 521 0.79 27.37 6.84
CA TYR A 521 0.28 26.01 6.68
C TYR A 521 -1.15 26.04 6.14
N ILE A 522 -1.38 25.31 5.06
CA ILE A 522 -2.71 25.19 4.43
C ILE A 522 -3.15 23.72 4.51
N LEU A 523 -4.21 23.47 5.24
CA LEU A 523 -4.76 22.12 5.46
C LEU A 523 -6.17 22.03 4.85
N ASP A 524 -6.42 20.95 4.14
CA ASP A 524 -7.71 20.65 3.53
C ASP A 524 -8.37 19.52 4.31
N GLU A 525 -9.42 19.82 5.04
CA GLU A 525 -10.24 18.91 5.85
C GLU A 525 -9.40 17.94 6.73
N PRO A 526 -8.53 18.42 7.61
CA PRO A 526 -7.64 17.53 8.39
C PRO A 526 -8.37 16.66 9.42
N SER A 527 -9.63 16.95 9.77
CA SER A 527 -10.48 16.17 10.68
C SER A 527 -11.07 14.92 10.04
N ILE A 528 -10.90 14.71 8.73
CA ILE A 528 -11.49 13.58 8.00
C ILE A 528 -11.11 12.23 8.62
N GLY A 529 -12.14 11.38 8.81
CA GLY A 529 -11.99 10.02 9.33
C GLY A 529 -11.52 9.98 10.79
N LEU A 530 -11.60 11.11 11.51
CA LEU A 530 -11.34 11.17 12.93
C LEU A 530 -12.59 10.94 13.76
N HIS A 531 -12.42 10.20 14.82
CA HIS A 531 -13.36 10.22 15.94
C HIS A 531 -13.18 11.53 16.72
N GLN A 532 -14.24 12.09 17.32
CA GLN A 532 -14.20 13.36 18.07
C GLN A 532 -13.04 13.42 19.08
N ARG A 533 -12.80 12.34 19.80
CA ARG A 533 -11.67 12.24 20.74
C ARG A 533 -10.29 12.49 20.07
N ASP A 534 -10.13 12.04 18.84
CA ASP A 534 -8.86 12.20 18.13
C ASP A 534 -8.78 13.59 17.47
N ASN A 535 -9.95 14.21 17.18
CA ASN A 535 -10.05 15.58 16.68
C ASN A 535 -9.56 16.60 17.72
N ASP A 536 -9.88 16.42 19.01
CA ASP A 536 -9.40 17.29 20.08
C ASP A 536 -7.86 17.38 20.10
N ARG A 537 -7.17 16.25 19.92
CA ARG A 537 -5.69 16.19 19.84
C ARG A 537 -5.13 16.89 18.61
N LEU A 538 -5.83 16.75 17.48
CA LEU A 538 -5.46 17.45 16.25
C LEU A 538 -5.55 18.95 16.46
N LEU A 539 -6.64 19.44 17.07
CA LEU A 539 -6.84 20.87 17.37
C LEU A 539 -5.74 21.43 18.30
N GLU A 540 -5.36 20.69 19.34
CA GLU A 540 -4.23 21.07 20.19
C GLU A 540 -2.93 21.20 19.38
N THR A 541 -2.72 20.28 18.45
CA THR A 541 -1.54 20.28 17.58
C THR A 541 -1.53 21.50 16.63
N LEU A 542 -2.67 21.83 16.02
CA LEU A 542 -2.80 23.00 15.13
C LEU A 542 -2.62 24.31 15.89
N LYS A 543 -3.18 24.42 17.11
CA LYS A 543 -2.94 25.57 18.01
C LYS A 543 -1.46 25.69 18.36
N GLY A 544 -0.79 24.58 18.64
CA GLY A 544 0.66 24.56 18.90
C GLY A 544 1.49 25.08 17.71
N LEU A 545 1.12 24.74 16.46
CA LEU A 545 1.75 25.30 15.26
C LEU A 545 1.57 26.82 15.16
N ARG A 546 0.37 27.30 15.42
CA ARG A 546 0.06 28.74 15.46
C ARG A 546 0.91 29.44 16.53
N ASP A 547 0.96 28.91 17.72
CA ASP A 547 1.65 29.50 18.87
C ASP A 547 3.18 29.56 18.67
N LEU A 548 3.73 28.75 17.75
CA LEU A 548 5.12 28.86 17.29
C LEU A 548 5.37 30.06 16.35
N GLY A 549 4.36 30.88 16.04
CA GLY A 549 4.48 32.05 15.15
C GLY A 549 4.18 31.75 13.68
N ASN A 550 3.45 30.68 13.39
CA ASN A 550 2.98 30.34 12.05
C ASN A 550 1.55 30.80 11.82
N SER A 551 1.18 30.94 10.54
CA SER A 551 -0.22 31.06 10.14
C SER A 551 -0.78 29.71 9.73
N VAL A 552 -1.96 29.36 10.25
CA VAL A 552 -2.62 28.07 9.96
C VAL A 552 -3.96 28.35 9.30
N LEU A 553 -4.08 28.01 8.02
CA LEU A 553 -5.32 28.13 7.25
C LEU A 553 -5.93 26.73 7.07
N VAL A 554 -7.14 26.54 7.57
CA VAL A 554 -7.83 25.25 7.55
C VAL A 554 -9.14 25.38 6.77
N VAL A 555 -9.34 24.49 5.79
CA VAL A 555 -10.64 24.32 5.14
C VAL A 555 -11.35 23.22 5.90
N GLU A 556 -12.51 23.53 6.51
CA GLU A 556 -13.19 22.57 7.41
C GLU A 556 -14.71 22.69 7.42
N HIS A 557 -15.34 21.58 7.79
CA HIS A 557 -16.77 21.46 7.97
C HIS A 557 -17.13 20.95 9.38
N ASP A 558 -16.14 20.61 10.20
CA ASP A 558 -16.35 20.11 11.56
C ASP A 558 -16.65 21.25 12.54
N ALA A 559 -17.71 21.07 13.36
CA ALA A 559 -18.17 22.09 14.29
C ALA A 559 -17.12 22.48 15.32
N ASP A 560 -16.40 21.50 15.89
CA ASP A 560 -15.42 21.72 16.97
C ASP A 560 -14.21 22.50 16.42
N THR A 561 -13.77 22.18 15.20
CA THR A 561 -12.70 22.87 14.50
C THR A 561 -13.08 24.33 14.18
N ILE A 562 -14.28 24.55 13.66
CA ILE A 562 -14.79 25.90 13.37
C ILE A 562 -14.89 26.74 14.64
N GLN A 563 -15.40 26.19 15.74
CA GLN A 563 -15.49 26.88 17.02
C GLN A 563 -14.11 27.19 17.65
N ALA A 564 -13.10 26.39 17.36
CA ALA A 564 -11.75 26.56 17.86
C ALA A 564 -10.90 27.60 17.09
N ALA A 565 -11.39 28.06 15.94
CA ALA A 565 -10.68 29.01 15.08
C ALA A 565 -10.66 30.43 15.68
N ASP A 566 -9.56 31.16 15.49
CA ASP A 566 -9.42 32.56 15.89
C ASP A 566 -10.20 33.50 14.95
N TYR A 567 -10.26 33.13 13.65
CA TYR A 567 -10.95 33.89 12.60
C TYR A 567 -11.63 32.92 11.63
N ILE A 568 -12.85 33.21 11.24
CA ILE A 568 -13.66 32.39 10.35
C ILE A 568 -14.01 33.19 9.10
N LEU A 569 -13.86 32.54 7.95
CA LEU A 569 -14.30 33.01 6.66
C LEU A 569 -15.36 32.04 6.11
N ASP A 570 -16.63 32.45 6.12
CA ASP A 570 -17.75 31.64 5.63
C ASP A 570 -18.08 32.01 4.19
N LEU A 571 -17.90 31.03 3.28
CA LEU A 571 -18.16 31.18 1.85
C LEU A 571 -19.48 30.54 1.46
N GLY A 572 -20.28 31.24 0.64
CA GLY A 572 -21.57 30.74 0.23
C GLY A 572 -22.26 31.71 -0.75
N PRO A 573 -23.60 31.86 -0.70
CA PRO A 573 -24.55 31.11 0.17
C PRO A 573 -24.83 29.67 -0.29
N GLY A 574 -24.56 29.35 -1.56
CA GLY A 574 -24.74 28.01 -2.15
C GLY A 574 -23.42 27.44 -2.66
N ALA A 575 -23.51 26.42 -3.52
CA ALA A 575 -22.36 25.81 -4.18
C ALA A 575 -22.30 26.18 -5.68
N GLY A 576 -21.14 26.11 -6.29
CA GLY A 576 -20.90 26.40 -7.70
C GLY A 576 -21.26 27.83 -8.08
N VAL A 577 -22.07 28.01 -9.12
CA VAL A 577 -22.48 29.35 -9.62
C VAL A 577 -23.29 30.18 -8.61
N HIS A 578 -23.88 29.53 -7.60
CA HIS A 578 -24.65 30.15 -6.52
C HIS A 578 -23.81 30.40 -5.26
N GLY A 579 -22.50 30.15 -5.32
CA GLY A 579 -21.53 30.33 -4.25
C GLY A 579 -20.47 31.36 -4.58
N GLY A 580 -19.35 31.28 -3.90
CA GLY A 580 -18.16 32.13 -4.12
C GLY A 580 -18.23 33.50 -3.50
N GLU A 581 -19.28 33.82 -2.73
CA GLU A 581 -19.39 35.10 -1.99
C GLU A 581 -18.95 34.88 -0.53
N VAL A 582 -18.36 35.93 0.05
CA VAL A 582 -18.11 35.98 1.49
C VAL A 582 -19.41 36.33 2.19
N VAL A 583 -20.02 35.34 2.85
CA VAL A 583 -21.29 35.48 3.58
C VAL A 583 -21.06 36.10 4.97
N ALA A 584 -20.01 35.63 5.65
CA ALA A 584 -19.59 36.16 6.94
C ALA A 584 -18.06 36.07 7.08
N SER A 585 -17.48 37.00 7.80
CA SER A 585 -16.06 37.00 8.15
C SER A 585 -15.86 37.64 9.51
N GLY A 586 -14.99 37.09 10.34
CA GLY A 586 -14.70 37.60 11.65
C GLY A 586 -14.50 36.51 12.71
N THR A 587 -14.68 36.90 13.97
CA THR A 587 -14.65 36.00 15.11
C THR A 587 -15.88 35.05 15.11
N LEU A 588 -15.82 33.98 15.89
CA LEU A 588 -16.95 33.07 16.04
C LEU A 588 -18.25 33.81 16.36
N GLN A 589 -18.21 34.77 17.28
CA GLN A 589 -19.41 35.51 17.71
C GLN A 589 -20.03 36.32 16.57
N GLU A 590 -19.22 36.96 15.74
CA GLU A 590 -19.68 37.71 14.57
C GLU A 590 -20.34 36.79 13.53
N VAL A 591 -19.79 35.59 13.29
CA VAL A 591 -20.38 34.61 12.38
C VAL A 591 -21.67 34.04 12.91
N LEU A 592 -21.77 33.74 14.22
CA LEU A 592 -22.98 33.25 14.87
C LEU A 592 -24.10 34.29 14.86
N ALA A 593 -23.78 35.57 14.93
CA ALA A 593 -24.75 36.68 14.84
C ALA A 593 -25.29 36.89 13.42
N ASN A 594 -24.61 36.40 12.39
CA ASN A 594 -24.98 36.63 10.98
C ASN A 594 -26.06 35.63 10.53
N LYS A 595 -27.30 36.08 10.40
CA LYS A 595 -28.45 35.28 9.96
C LYS A 595 -28.34 34.73 8.51
N ARG A 596 -27.48 35.32 7.68
CA ARG A 596 -27.24 34.82 6.32
C ARG A 596 -26.31 33.57 6.30
N SER A 597 -25.48 33.43 7.33
CA SER A 597 -24.55 32.29 7.46
C SER A 597 -25.31 31.02 7.78
N LEU A 598 -25.29 30.05 6.87
CA LEU A 598 -25.81 28.71 7.13
C LEU A 598 -25.01 28.01 8.22
N THR A 599 -23.68 28.14 8.18
CA THR A 599 -22.76 27.61 9.20
C THR A 599 -23.13 28.17 10.58
N GLY A 600 -23.31 29.49 10.69
CA GLY A 600 -23.72 30.12 11.94
C GLY A 600 -25.05 29.60 12.48
N ARG A 601 -26.05 29.42 11.62
CA ARG A 601 -27.38 28.89 12.00
C ARG A 601 -27.35 27.43 12.46
N TYR A 602 -26.47 26.60 11.92
CA TYR A 602 -26.29 25.22 12.43
C TYR A 602 -25.53 25.23 13.77
N LEU A 603 -24.52 26.08 13.93
CA LEU A 603 -23.77 26.18 15.18
C LEU A 603 -24.58 26.80 16.34
N THR A 604 -25.52 27.70 16.07
CA THR A 604 -26.45 28.25 17.07
C THR A 604 -27.59 27.27 17.43
N GLY A 605 -27.81 26.26 16.60
CA GLY A 605 -28.95 25.32 16.76
C GLY A 605 -30.26 25.80 16.13
N ASP A 606 -30.29 26.98 15.47
CA ASP A 606 -31.45 27.48 14.72
C ASP A 606 -31.82 26.52 13.58
N MET A 607 -30.84 25.85 13.03
CA MET A 607 -31.01 24.70 12.12
C MET A 607 -30.36 23.47 12.73
N SER A 608 -31.01 22.36 12.66
CA SER A 608 -30.47 21.09 13.12
C SER A 608 -31.06 19.91 12.35
N ILE A 609 -30.32 18.82 12.26
CA ILE A 609 -30.85 17.57 11.74
C ILE A 609 -31.74 16.95 12.81
N PRO A 610 -33.09 16.83 12.59
CA PRO A 610 -34.01 16.37 13.59
C PRO A 610 -33.81 14.88 13.89
N LEU A 611 -34.02 14.48 15.16
CA LEU A 611 -34.05 13.08 15.55
C LEU A 611 -35.22 12.34 14.87
N PRO A 612 -35.06 11.06 14.51
CA PRO A 612 -36.14 10.27 13.95
C PRO A 612 -37.25 10.09 15.02
N LYS A 613 -38.51 10.29 14.62
CA LYS A 613 -39.65 10.12 15.52
C LYS A 613 -39.76 8.71 16.06
N GLU A 614 -39.46 7.73 15.22
CA GLU A 614 -39.44 6.30 15.58
C GLU A 614 -38.29 5.62 14.83
N ARG A 615 -37.55 4.72 15.53
CA ARG A 615 -36.55 3.88 14.92
C ARG A 615 -37.19 2.57 14.43
N LYS A 616 -36.77 2.10 13.25
CA LYS A 616 -37.13 0.76 12.81
C LYS A 616 -36.47 -0.28 13.72
N LYS A 617 -37.26 -1.26 14.16
CA LYS A 617 -36.75 -2.40 14.93
C LYS A 617 -36.32 -3.54 14.02
N PRO A 618 -35.32 -4.38 14.44
CA PRO A 618 -34.98 -5.59 13.73
C PRO A 618 -36.22 -6.48 13.51
N SER A 619 -36.44 -6.92 12.26
CA SER A 619 -37.53 -7.82 11.91
C SER A 619 -37.09 -9.27 12.00
N VAL A 620 -37.81 -10.10 12.69
CA VAL A 620 -37.52 -11.54 12.79
C VAL A 620 -37.66 -12.21 11.40
N GLU A 621 -38.61 -11.76 10.60
CA GLU A 621 -38.87 -12.31 9.26
C GLU A 621 -37.74 -12.02 8.26
N ARG A 622 -37.10 -10.84 8.35
CA ARG A 622 -35.99 -10.44 7.46
C ARG A 622 -34.66 -11.01 7.91
N GLY A 623 -34.53 -11.34 9.18
CA GLY A 623 -33.30 -11.90 9.75
C GLY A 623 -32.23 -10.86 9.99
N THR A 624 -31.05 -11.37 10.35
CA THR A 624 -29.86 -10.59 10.69
C THR A 624 -28.63 -11.28 10.09
N ILE A 625 -27.80 -10.56 9.35
CA ILE A 625 -26.52 -11.08 8.88
C ILE A 625 -25.59 -11.18 10.09
N GLU A 626 -25.00 -12.35 10.31
CA GLU A 626 -24.06 -12.57 11.40
C GLU A 626 -22.66 -12.85 10.87
N ILE A 627 -21.69 -12.03 11.28
CA ILE A 627 -20.27 -12.30 11.08
C ILE A 627 -19.80 -13.03 12.33
N VAL A 628 -19.25 -14.24 12.18
CA VAL A 628 -18.82 -15.06 13.32
C VAL A 628 -17.31 -15.19 13.31
N GLY A 629 -16.67 -14.83 14.42
CA GLY A 629 -15.27 -15.09 14.67
C GLY A 629 -14.32 -14.33 13.77
N ALA A 630 -14.59 -13.07 13.44
CA ALA A 630 -13.69 -12.22 12.67
C ALA A 630 -12.41 -11.95 13.46
N SER A 631 -11.24 -12.27 12.87
CA SER A 631 -9.94 -12.21 13.52
C SER A 631 -8.82 -11.66 12.62
N GLU A 632 -9.17 -10.98 11.53
CA GLU A 632 -8.21 -10.32 10.65
C GLU A 632 -7.63 -9.06 11.30
N ASN A 633 -6.37 -8.77 11.05
CA ASN A 633 -5.62 -7.63 11.58
C ASN A 633 -5.71 -7.55 13.12
N ASN A 634 -6.30 -6.48 13.65
CA ASN A 634 -6.47 -6.28 15.10
C ASN A 634 -7.76 -6.86 15.68
N LEU A 635 -8.66 -7.44 14.87
CA LEU A 635 -9.91 -7.99 15.36
C LEU A 635 -9.70 -9.22 16.26
N LYS A 636 -10.37 -9.25 17.42
CA LYS A 636 -10.21 -10.26 18.46
C LYS A 636 -11.33 -11.28 18.48
N ASN A 637 -11.48 -12.06 17.39
CA ASN A 637 -12.51 -13.12 17.26
C ASN A 637 -13.94 -12.60 17.52
N VAL A 638 -14.25 -11.45 16.90
CA VAL A 638 -15.50 -10.73 17.17
C VAL A 638 -16.69 -11.27 16.39
N ASN A 639 -17.89 -11.11 16.98
CA ASN A 639 -19.17 -11.47 16.37
C ASN A 639 -20.00 -10.22 16.17
N ALA A 640 -20.33 -9.89 14.92
CA ALA A 640 -21.12 -8.71 14.59
C ALA A 640 -22.49 -9.11 14.00
N ARG A 641 -23.54 -8.35 14.35
CA ARG A 641 -24.91 -8.53 13.89
C ARG A 641 -25.40 -7.32 13.11
N ILE A 642 -25.83 -7.54 11.87
CA ILE A 642 -26.30 -6.50 10.96
C ILE A 642 -27.75 -6.85 10.58
N PRO A 643 -28.74 -6.17 11.17
CA PRO A 643 -30.14 -6.41 10.86
C PRO A 643 -30.48 -6.03 9.42
N ILE A 644 -31.18 -6.91 8.70
CA ILE A 644 -31.57 -6.69 7.30
C ILE A 644 -32.71 -5.69 7.21
N GLY A 645 -32.60 -4.72 6.29
CA GLY A 645 -33.60 -3.67 6.05
C GLY A 645 -33.54 -2.48 6.99
N LEU A 646 -32.45 -2.38 7.78
CA LEU A 646 -32.15 -1.27 8.67
C LEU A 646 -31.00 -0.40 8.18
N PHE A 647 -30.89 0.78 8.78
CA PHE A 647 -29.76 1.66 8.69
C PHE A 647 -28.82 1.39 9.86
N THR A 648 -27.72 0.69 9.58
CA THR A 648 -26.70 0.31 10.57
C THR A 648 -25.47 1.17 10.41
N CYS A 649 -25.02 1.84 11.49
CA CYS A 649 -23.72 2.52 11.54
C CYS A 649 -22.68 1.65 12.23
N VAL A 650 -21.46 1.62 11.70
CA VAL A 650 -20.26 1.06 12.33
C VAL A 650 -19.39 2.21 12.79
N THR A 651 -19.19 2.31 14.10
CA THR A 651 -18.55 3.44 14.79
C THR A 651 -17.34 2.98 15.60
N GLY A 652 -16.63 3.91 16.22
CA GLY A 652 -15.48 3.67 17.08
C GLY A 652 -14.27 4.50 16.72
N VAL A 653 -13.29 4.55 17.62
CA VAL A 653 -12.06 5.35 17.46
C VAL A 653 -11.28 4.97 16.20
N SER A 654 -10.37 5.86 15.77
CA SER A 654 -9.50 5.59 14.62
C SER A 654 -8.63 4.35 14.88
N GLY A 655 -8.54 3.44 13.89
CA GLY A 655 -7.80 2.18 14.04
C GLY A 655 -8.45 1.10 14.90
N SER A 656 -9.72 1.24 15.32
CA SER A 656 -10.44 0.23 16.12
C SER A 656 -10.80 -1.06 15.35
N GLY A 657 -10.66 -1.08 14.01
CA GLY A 657 -10.93 -2.25 13.17
C GLY A 657 -12.19 -2.17 12.32
N LYS A 658 -12.84 -1.00 12.20
CA LYS A 658 -14.06 -0.79 11.41
C LYS A 658 -13.93 -1.26 9.96
N SER A 659 -12.95 -0.75 9.23
CA SER A 659 -12.72 -1.11 7.82
C SER A 659 -12.31 -2.58 7.69
N THR A 660 -11.57 -3.14 8.66
CA THR A 660 -11.23 -4.56 8.68
C THR A 660 -12.47 -5.44 8.82
N LEU A 661 -13.44 -5.05 9.66
CA LEU A 661 -14.69 -5.80 9.85
C LEU A 661 -15.59 -5.69 8.62
N VAL A 662 -15.80 -4.47 8.11
CA VAL A 662 -16.76 -4.20 7.03
C VAL A 662 -16.17 -4.48 5.66
N ASP A 663 -14.99 -3.90 5.34
CA ASP A 663 -14.41 -3.99 4.00
C ASP A 663 -13.62 -5.28 3.81
N ASP A 664 -12.58 -5.51 4.64
CA ASP A 664 -11.70 -6.67 4.47
C ASP A 664 -12.45 -8.00 4.71
N THR A 665 -13.34 -8.07 5.71
CA THR A 665 -14.02 -9.32 6.07
C THR A 665 -15.36 -9.47 5.36
N LEU A 666 -16.35 -8.61 5.67
CA LEU A 666 -17.71 -8.78 5.18
C LEU A 666 -17.83 -8.57 3.66
N ARG A 667 -17.39 -7.40 3.18
CA ARG A 667 -17.50 -7.04 1.75
C ARG A 667 -16.80 -8.09 0.88
N ARG A 668 -15.54 -8.40 1.16
CA ARG A 668 -14.78 -9.35 0.33
C ARG A 668 -15.39 -10.74 0.35
N ALA A 669 -15.88 -11.21 1.51
CA ALA A 669 -16.54 -12.51 1.61
C ALA A 669 -17.83 -12.57 0.79
N LEU A 670 -18.67 -11.56 0.92
CA LEU A 670 -19.94 -11.50 0.18
C LEU A 670 -19.71 -11.25 -1.32
N MET A 671 -18.75 -10.39 -1.72
CA MET A 671 -18.37 -10.18 -3.12
C MET A 671 -17.84 -11.48 -3.76
N ARG A 672 -17.11 -12.30 -3.01
CA ARG A 672 -16.71 -13.63 -3.47
C ARG A 672 -17.91 -14.56 -3.68
N LYS A 673 -18.88 -14.54 -2.77
CA LYS A 673 -20.11 -15.37 -2.83
C LYS A 673 -21.03 -14.96 -3.99
N PHE A 674 -21.34 -13.66 -4.14
CA PHE A 674 -22.30 -13.17 -5.13
C PHE A 674 -21.71 -12.99 -6.54
N TYR A 675 -20.44 -12.56 -6.62
CA TYR A 675 -19.83 -12.15 -7.90
C TYR A 675 -18.56 -12.92 -8.25
N GLY A 676 -18.15 -13.92 -7.46
CA GLY A 676 -16.93 -14.69 -7.71
C GLY A 676 -15.65 -13.83 -7.65
N SER A 677 -15.64 -12.77 -6.81
CA SER A 677 -14.46 -11.91 -6.63
C SER A 677 -13.25 -12.75 -6.20
N LYS A 678 -12.07 -12.36 -6.70
CA LYS A 678 -10.79 -13.01 -6.39
C LYS A 678 -10.15 -12.49 -5.10
N GLU A 679 -10.68 -11.41 -4.55
CA GLU A 679 -10.18 -10.84 -3.30
C GLU A 679 -10.38 -11.84 -2.17
N ARG A 680 -9.29 -12.08 -1.42
CA ARG A 680 -9.34 -12.97 -0.26
C ARG A 680 -10.03 -12.23 0.90
N PRO A 681 -11.08 -12.80 1.49
CA PRO A 681 -11.71 -12.22 2.68
C PRO A 681 -10.78 -12.34 3.88
N GLY A 682 -10.88 -11.40 4.80
CA GLY A 682 -10.20 -11.43 6.08
C GLY A 682 -10.54 -12.69 6.88
N ALA A 683 -9.66 -13.04 7.80
CA ALA A 683 -9.83 -14.23 8.63
C ALA A 683 -11.10 -14.15 9.47
N HIS A 684 -12.00 -15.11 9.26
CA HIS A 684 -13.27 -15.27 9.98
C HIS A 684 -13.70 -16.73 9.97
N LYS A 685 -14.60 -17.12 10.87
CA LYS A 685 -15.11 -18.50 10.88
C LYS A 685 -16.21 -18.68 9.84
N GLU A 686 -17.25 -17.84 9.87
CA GLU A 686 -18.43 -17.97 9.02
C GLU A 686 -19.20 -16.63 8.91
N ILE A 687 -19.94 -16.46 7.81
CA ILE A 687 -20.96 -15.42 7.65
C ILE A 687 -22.29 -16.11 7.39
N LYS A 688 -23.30 -15.82 8.25
CA LYS A 688 -24.61 -16.46 8.24
C LYS A 688 -25.70 -15.50 7.79
N ASN A 689 -26.82 -16.09 7.33
CA ASN A 689 -28.07 -15.41 7.03
C ASN A 689 -27.99 -14.31 5.97
N TYR A 690 -27.08 -14.45 5.00
CA TYR A 690 -26.94 -13.51 3.88
C TYR A 690 -27.87 -13.86 2.69
N GLU A 691 -28.59 -14.98 2.74
CA GLU A 691 -29.47 -15.49 1.66
C GLU A 691 -30.66 -14.56 1.40
N GLY A 692 -31.01 -13.71 2.37
CA GLY A 692 -32.02 -12.65 2.20
C GLY A 692 -31.58 -11.50 1.29
N LEU A 693 -30.32 -11.46 0.89
CA LEU A 693 -29.77 -10.46 -0.01
C LEU A 693 -29.69 -10.99 -1.46
N GLU A 694 -29.94 -10.11 -2.43
CA GLU A 694 -29.77 -10.39 -3.86
C GLU A 694 -28.52 -9.72 -4.45
N LYS A 695 -28.14 -8.58 -3.89
CA LYS A 695 -27.09 -7.73 -4.45
C LYS A 695 -26.34 -6.98 -3.35
N ILE A 696 -25.07 -6.72 -3.62
CA ILE A 696 -24.21 -5.86 -2.79
C ILE A 696 -23.71 -4.71 -3.65
N VAL A 697 -23.79 -3.51 -3.11
CA VAL A 697 -23.30 -2.29 -3.73
C VAL A 697 -22.35 -1.61 -2.76
N VAL A 698 -21.13 -1.37 -3.22
CA VAL A 698 -20.10 -0.66 -2.46
C VAL A 698 -19.98 0.76 -2.99
N ILE A 699 -20.11 1.73 -2.12
CA ILE A 699 -20.03 3.16 -2.45
C ILE A 699 -18.87 3.74 -1.62
N ASP A 700 -17.70 3.77 -2.24
CA ASP A 700 -16.46 4.28 -1.69
C ASP A 700 -16.05 5.61 -2.32
N GLN A 701 -15.03 6.26 -1.79
CA GLN A 701 -14.50 7.54 -2.26
C GLN A 701 -13.59 7.43 -3.50
N THR A 702 -13.41 6.25 -4.08
CA THR A 702 -12.60 6.09 -5.29
C THR A 702 -13.19 6.86 -6.48
N ALA A 703 -12.32 7.41 -7.32
CA ALA A 703 -12.77 8.14 -8.51
C ALA A 703 -13.69 7.29 -9.40
N ILE A 704 -14.69 7.93 -10.04
CA ILE A 704 -15.62 7.27 -10.98
C ILE A 704 -14.94 6.74 -12.25
N GLY A 705 -13.67 7.03 -12.44
CA GLY A 705 -12.82 6.52 -13.52
C GLY A 705 -11.43 7.12 -13.49
N ARG A 706 -10.49 6.46 -14.14
CA ARG A 706 -9.06 6.83 -14.15
C ARG A 706 -8.64 7.72 -15.34
N THR A 707 -9.58 8.06 -16.21
CA THR A 707 -9.30 8.83 -17.43
C THR A 707 -10.18 10.08 -17.48
N PRO A 708 -9.77 11.13 -18.19
CA PRO A 708 -10.58 12.34 -18.39
C PRO A 708 -11.90 12.10 -19.11
N ARG A 709 -12.10 10.90 -19.70
CA ARG A 709 -13.34 10.50 -20.40
C ARG A 709 -14.45 10.06 -19.46
N SER A 710 -14.10 9.63 -18.26
CA SER A 710 -15.09 9.30 -17.24
C SER A 710 -15.67 10.60 -16.66
N ASN A 711 -16.98 10.73 -16.67
CA ASN A 711 -17.68 11.90 -16.17
C ASN A 711 -19.05 11.51 -15.59
N PRO A 712 -19.77 12.40 -14.88
CA PRO A 712 -21.07 12.12 -14.29
C PRO A 712 -22.08 11.56 -15.31
N ALA A 713 -22.17 12.14 -16.52
CA ALA A 713 -23.10 11.70 -17.56
C ALA A 713 -22.83 10.26 -18.05
N THR A 714 -21.54 9.88 -18.18
CA THR A 714 -21.18 8.52 -18.60
C THR A 714 -21.40 7.50 -17.48
N TYR A 715 -21.10 7.86 -16.26
CA TYR A 715 -21.20 6.95 -15.11
C TYR A 715 -22.66 6.62 -14.75
N THR A 716 -23.54 7.61 -14.77
CA THR A 716 -24.98 7.43 -14.55
C THR A 716 -25.69 6.78 -15.73
N GLY A 717 -25.02 6.68 -16.89
CA GLY A 717 -25.59 6.10 -18.10
C GLY A 717 -26.44 7.05 -18.94
N MET A 718 -26.76 8.26 -18.46
CA MET A 718 -27.56 9.25 -19.19
C MET A 718 -26.93 9.71 -20.49
N PHE A 719 -25.60 9.61 -20.63
CA PHE A 719 -24.90 9.96 -21.87
C PHE A 719 -25.36 9.14 -23.08
N ASN A 720 -25.80 7.89 -22.87
CA ASN A 720 -26.37 7.08 -23.93
C ASN A 720 -27.66 7.72 -24.47
N ALA A 721 -28.56 8.12 -23.57
CA ALA A 721 -29.82 8.80 -23.92
C ALA A 721 -29.57 10.17 -24.59
N ILE A 722 -28.55 10.92 -24.17
CA ILE A 722 -28.13 12.18 -24.80
C ILE A 722 -27.69 11.92 -26.24
N ARG A 723 -26.83 10.92 -26.50
CA ARG A 723 -26.38 10.56 -27.84
C ARG A 723 -27.54 10.12 -28.76
N ASP A 724 -28.45 9.34 -28.23
CA ASP A 724 -29.64 8.86 -28.96
C ASP A 724 -30.59 10.03 -29.30
N LEU A 725 -30.71 11.01 -28.39
CA LEU A 725 -31.46 12.23 -28.63
C LEU A 725 -30.87 13.02 -29.81
N PHE A 726 -29.54 13.24 -29.79
CA PHE A 726 -28.84 13.98 -30.84
C PHE A 726 -28.91 13.24 -32.21
N ALA A 727 -28.81 11.93 -32.21
CA ALA A 727 -28.94 11.12 -33.44
C ALA A 727 -30.36 11.17 -34.04
N LYS A 728 -31.40 11.43 -33.23
CA LYS A 728 -32.78 11.56 -33.69
C LYS A 728 -33.13 12.93 -34.29
N LEU A 729 -32.27 13.92 -34.13
CA LEU A 729 -32.50 15.27 -34.64
C LEU A 729 -32.56 15.28 -36.18
N PRO A 730 -33.42 16.12 -36.80
CA PRO A 730 -33.59 16.17 -38.27
C PRO A 730 -32.26 16.38 -39.00
N THR A 731 -31.43 17.31 -38.55
CA THR A 731 -30.11 17.65 -39.13
C THR A 731 -29.13 16.46 -39.03
N ALA A 732 -29.14 15.71 -37.93
CA ALA A 732 -28.32 14.52 -37.77
C ALA A 732 -28.76 13.40 -38.73
N LYS A 733 -30.09 13.17 -38.86
CA LYS A 733 -30.64 12.15 -39.77
C LYS A 733 -30.34 12.49 -41.25
N ILE A 734 -30.46 13.75 -41.65
CA ILE A 734 -30.11 14.17 -43.02
C ILE A 734 -28.66 13.88 -43.35
N ARG A 735 -27.75 14.04 -42.39
CA ARG A 735 -26.30 13.76 -42.53
C ARG A 735 -25.94 12.27 -42.29
N GLY A 736 -26.89 11.42 -41.98
CA GLY A 736 -26.63 10.00 -41.65
C GLY A 736 -25.85 9.79 -40.38
N TYR A 737 -25.97 10.69 -39.39
CA TYR A 737 -25.25 10.61 -38.15
C TYR A 737 -25.99 9.70 -37.16
N GLU A 738 -25.35 8.64 -36.77
CA GLU A 738 -25.82 7.70 -35.75
C GLU A 738 -25.28 8.11 -34.32
N ALA A 739 -25.80 7.45 -33.30
CA ALA A 739 -25.40 7.71 -31.90
C ALA A 739 -23.88 7.57 -31.66
N GLY A 740 -23.18 6.75 -32.46
CA GLY A 740 -21.73 6.60 -32.43
C GLY A 740 -20.99 7.90 -32.79
N ARG A 741 -21.55 8.74 -33.67
CA ARG A 741 -20.97 10.04 -34.07
C ARG A 741 -20.86 11.01 -32.87
N PHE A 742 -21.79 10.92 -31.96
CA PHE A 742 -21.87 11.75 -30.74
C PHE A 742 -21.11 11.16 -29.55
N SER A 743 -20.24 10.15 -29.77
CA SER A 743 -19.38 9.58 -28.75
C SER A 743 -17.97 10.13 -28.88
N PHE A 744 -17.43 10.69 -27.79
CA PHE A 744 -16.02 11.09 -27.75
C PHE A 744 -15.04 9.89 -27.62
N ASN A 745 -15.54 8.67 -27.43
CA ASN A 745 -14.73 7.45 -27.39
C ASN A 745 -14.53 6.79 -28.77
N VAL A 746 -15.42 7.06 -29.74
CA VAL A 746 -15.45 6.42 -31.07
C VAL A 746 -14.89 7.38 -32.12
N LYS A 747 -14.13 6.84 -33.09
CA LYS A 747 -13.65 7.61 -34.22
C LYS A 747 -14.83 8.11 -35.09
N GLY A 748 -14.64 9.25 -35.70
CA GLY A 748 -15.61 9.84 -36.65
C GLY A 748 -16.23 11.15 -36.15
N GLY A 749 -16.65 11.23 -34.89
CA GLY A 749 -17.21 12.47 -34.31
C GLY A 749 -16.32 13.20 -33.32
N ARG A 750 -15.32 12.51 -32.76
CA ARG A 750 -14.40 13.07 -31.80
C ARG A 750 -13.28 13.89 -32.45
N CYS A 751 -12.66 14.77 -31.68
CA CYS A 751 -11.42 15.43 -32.09
C CYS A 751 -10.29 14.37 -32.11
N GLU A 752 -9.66 14.18 -33.27
CA GLU A 752 -8.61 13.17 -33.40
C GLU A 752 -7.27 13.59 -32.77
N LYS A 753 -6.97 14.91 -32.59
CA LYS A 753 -5.75 15.39 -31.93
C LYS A 753 -5.71 14.98 -30.46
N CYS A 754 -6.78 15.21 -29.71
CA CYS A 754 -6.91 14.80 -28.29
C CYS A 754 -7.65 13.46 -28.12
N GLN A 755 -8.06 12.81 -29.20
CA GLN A 755 -8.81 11.55 -29.22
C GLN A 755 -10.10 11.57 -28.36
N GLY A 756 -10.69 12.76 -28.16
CA GLY A 756 -11.91 12.96 -27.37
C GLY A 756 -11.69 13.28 -25.90
N ASP A 757 -10.46 13.40 -25.43
CA ASP A 757 -10.15 13.78 -24.03
C ASP A 757 -10.43 15.26 -23.76
N GLY A 758 -10.35 16.12 -24.79
CA GLY A 758 -10.40 17.59 -24.62
C GLY A 758 -9.08 18.18 -24.16
N LEU A 759 -8.23 17.36 -23.56
CA LEU A 759 -6.93 17.71 -23.02
C LEU A 759 -5.83 16.89 -23.71
N ILE A 760 -4.63 17.41 -23.78
CA ILE A 760 -3.44 16.70 -24.23
C ILE A 760 -2.57 16.45 -23.00
N LYS A 761 -2.26 15.18 -22.73
CA LYS A 761 -1.33 14.78 -21.69
C LYS A 761 0.08 14.95 -22.20
N ILE A 762 0.87 15.76 -21.55
CA ILE A 762 2.30 15.95 -21.78
C ILE A 762 3.02 15.17 -20.69
N GLU A 763 3.70 14.09 -21.07
CA GLU A 763 4.51 13.30 -20.14
C GLU A 763 5.86 13.99 -19.95
N MET A 764 6.20 14.29 -18.70
CA MET A 764 7.49 14.85 -18.34
C MET A 764 8.32 13.76 -17.65
N ASN A 765 9.56 13.55 -18.14
CA ASN A 765 10.49 12.65 -17.44
C ASN A 765 10.77 13.22 -16.04
N PHE A 766 10.52 12.43 -14.99
CA PHE A 766 10.71 12.75 -13.57
C PHE A 766 9.67 13.67 -12.91
N LEU A 767 8.72 14.25 -13.65
CA LEU A 767 7.67 15.11 -13.12
C LEU A 767 6.27 14.51 -13.40
N PRO A 768 5.23 14.88 -12.62
CA PRO A 768 3.86 14.51 -12.94
C PRO A 768 3.46 15.01 -14.33
N PRO A 769 2.62 14.23 -15.07
CA PRO A 769 2.18 14.66 -16.38
C PRO A 769 1.31 15.92 -16.30
N VAL A 770 1.56 16.87 -17.19
CA VAL A 770 0.75 18.10 -17.33
C VAL A 770 -0.34 17.90 -18.35
N TYR A 771 -1.55 18.37 -18.04
CA TYR A 771 -2.70 18.34 -18.94
C TYR A 771 -2.97 19.74 -19.51
N VAL A 772 -2.84 19.88 -20.83
CA VAL A 772 -3.07 21.16 -21.52
C VAL A 772 -4.31 21.06 -22.38
N THR A 773 -5.13 22.12 -22.43
CA THR A 773 -6.31 22.18 -23.28
C THR A 773 -5.94 21.96 -24.75
N CYS A 774 -6.68 21.09 -25.44
CA CYS A 774 -6.43 20.80 -26.84
C CYS A 774 -6.73 22.00 -27.72
N GLU A 775 -5.72 22.59 -28.33
CA GLU A 775 -5.85 23.78 -29.21
C GLU A 775 -6.81 23.55 -30.40
N ASN A 776 -6.85 22.33 -30.95
CA ASN A 776 -7.67 22.01 -32.13
C ASN A 776 -9.17 22.03 -31.84
N CYS A 777 -9.62 21.60 -30.67
CA CYS A 777 -11.03 21.60 -30.29
C CYS A 777 -11.37 22.58 -29.16
N GLY A 778 -10.40 23.34 -28.62
CA GLY A 778 -10.62 24.24 -27.50
C GLY A 778 -11.27 23.59 -26.30
N GLY A 779 -10.89 22.33 -25.97
CA GLY A 779 -11.50 21.57 -24.89
C GLY A 779 -12.83 20.87 -25.20
N LYS A 780 -13.44 21.14 -26.35
CA LYS A 780 -14.80 20.70 -26.74
C LYS A 780 -14.93 19.19 -27.03
N ARG A 781 -13.85 18.44 -27.11
CA ARG A 781 -13.78 16.98 -27.32
C ARG A 781 -14.21 16.46 -28.69
N TYR A 782 -14.98 17.20 -29.49
CA TYR A 782 -15.54 16.82 -30.78
C TYR A 782 -14.95 17.60 -31.96
N ASN A 783 -15.16 17.08 -33.17
CA ASN A 783 -14.81 17.79 -34.37
C ASN A 783 -15.89 18.83 -34.71
N ARG A 784 -15.56 19.78 -35.60
CA ARG A 784 -16.43 20.90 -35.97
C ARG A 784 -17.77 20.45 -36.53
N GLU A 785 -17.80 19.44 -37.37
CA GLU A 785 -19.00 18.94 -38.02
C GLU A 785 -20.03 18.33 -37.03
N THR A 786 -19.55 17.65 -35.96
CA THR A 786 -20.42 17.13 -34.91
C THR A 786 -20.98 18.25 -34.04
N LEU A 787 -20.20 19.31 -33.81
CA LEU A 787 -20.63 20.48 -33.03
C LEU A 787 -21.68 21.37 -33.75
N GLU A 788 -21.88 21.20 -35.07
CA GLU A 788 -22.94 21.91 -35.82
C GLU A 788 -24.34 21.38 -35.49
N ILE A 789 -24.47 20.18 -34.93
CA ILE A 789 -25.76 19.62 -34.54
C ILE A 789 -26.14 20.17 -33.16
N ALA A 790 -27.29 20.86 -33.11
CA ALA A 790 -27.76 21.48 -31.87
C ALA A 790 -29.18 21.02 -31.51
N TYR A 791 -29.42 20.80 -30.21
CA TYR A 791 -30.73 20.59 -29.60
C TYR A 791 -31.08 21.79 -28.73
N LYS A 792 -32.20 22.45 -28.99
CA LYS A 792 -32.60 23.71 -28.36
C LYS A 792 -31.48 24.75 -28.29
N GLY A 793 -30.68 24.86 -29.36
CA GLY A 793 -29.59 25.82 -29.48
C GLY A 793 -28.24 25.41 -28.90
N LEU A 794 -28.16 24.28 -28.19
CA LEU A 794 -26.91 23.77 -27.59
C LEU A 794 -26.40 22.55 -28.35
N ASN A 795 -25.11 22.54 -28.66
CA ASN A 795 -24.44 21.37 -29.22
C ASN A 795 -24.08 20.36 -28.10
N ILE A 796 -23.59 19.17 -28.48
CA ILE A 796 -23.30 18.12 -27.50
C ILE A 796 -22.18 18.47 -26.48
N SER A 797 -21.24 19.32 -26.90
CA SER A 797 -20.21 19.82 -25.97
C SER A 797 -20.79 20.82 -24.96
N ASP A 798 -21.68 21.73 -25.44
CA ASP A 798 -22.36 22.67 -24.56
C ASP A 798 -23.25 21.95 -23.56
N VAL A 799 -23.93 20.86 -23.97
CA VAL A 799 -24.72 20.01 -23.09
C VAL A 799 -23.86 19.35 -22.00
N LEU A 800 -22.65 18.90 -22.34
CA LEU A 800 -21.73 18.36 -21.34
C LEU A 800 -21.20 19.43 -20.36
N ASN A 801 -21.21 20.70 -20.78
CA ASN A 801 -20.82 21.83 -19.94
C ASN A 801 -21.97 22.38 -19.08
N LEU A 802 -23.22 21.92 -19.29
CA LEU A 802 -24.31 22.27 -18.38
C LEU A 802 -24.03 21.76 -16.97
N THR A 803 -24.37 22.55 -15.99
CA THR A 803 -24.48 22.07 -14.60
C THR A 803 -25.65 21.09 -14.51
N VAL A 804 -25.67 20.26 -13.47
CA VAL A 804 -26.80 19.35 -13.23
C VAL A 804 -28.11 20.12 -13.06
N ASP A 805 -28.13 21.26 -12.35
CA ASP A 805 -29.32 22.09 -12.15
C ASP A 805 -29.84 22.69 -13.48
N GLU A 806 -28.97 23.17 -14.34
CA GLU A 806 -29.34 23.61 -15.69
C GLU A 806 -29.87 22.45 -16.54
N ALA A 807 -29.24 21.28 -16.45
CA ALA A 807 -29.65 20.09 -17.17
C ALA A 807 -31.02 19.59 -16.74
N VAL A 808 -31.37 19.65 -15.45
CA VAL A 808 -32.72 19.34 -14.95
C VAL A 808 -33.77 20.25 -15.64
N SER A 809 -33.50 21.53 -15.72
CA SER A 809 -34.40 22.47 -16.40
C SER A 809 -34.46 22.23 -17.91
N PHE A 810 -33.31 21.99 -18.55
CA PHE A 810 -33.17 21.85 -19.99
C PHE A 810 -33.83 20.57 -20.55
N PHE A 811 -33.65 19.44 -19.83
CA PHE A 811 -34.14 18.10 -20.23
C PHE A 811 -35.49 17.69 -19.61
N ARG A 812 -36.26 18.60 -19.05
CA ARG A 812 -37.54 18.31 -18.39
C ARG A 812 -38.50 17.45 -19.23
N ALA A 813 -38.46 17.56 -20.56
CA ALA A 813 -39.28 16.76 -21.50
C ALA A 813 -38.68 15.39 -21.88
N VAL A 814 -37.50 15.01 -21.36
CA VAL A 814 -36.78 13.76 -21.70
C VAL A 814 -36.51 12.97 -20.43
N PRO A 815 -37.47 12.12 -19.98
CA PRO A 815 -37.35 11.42 -18.68
C PRO A 815 -36.05 10.65 -18.51
N GLN A 816 -35.56 9.98 -19.56
CA GLN A 816 -34.33 9.18 -19.53
C GLN A 816 -33.06 9.97 -19.19
N ILE A 817 -33.09 11.32 -19.34
CA ILE A 817 -32.00 12.22 -18.97
C ILE A 817 -32.39 13.01 -17.72
N TYR A 818 -33.65 13.42 -17.64
CA TYR A 818 -34.19 14.23 -16.55
C TYR A 818 -34.07 13.51 -15.20
N ASP A 819 -34.52 12.24 -15.08
CA ASP A 819 -34.55 11.50 -13.82
C ASP A 819 -33.16 11.31 -13.22
N PRO A 820 -32.11 10.89 -13.97
CA PRO A 820 -30.74 10.84 -13.45
C PRO A 820 -30.18 12.21 -13.03
N CYS A 821 -30.52 13.30 -13.80
CA CYS A 821 -30.11 14.66 -13.41
C CYS A 821 -30.78 15.09 -12.11
N LEU A 822 -32.10 14.85 -11.97
CA LEU A 822 -32.82 15.14 -10.74
C LEU A 822 -32.24 14.40 -9.53
N THR A 823 -31.89 13.13 -9.70
CA THR A 823 -31.25 12.34 -8.64
C THR A 823 -29.88 12.89 -8.25
N LEU A 824 -29.09 13.36 -9.23
CA LEU A 824 -27.82 14.05 -8.93
C LEU A 824 -28.01 15.35 -8.17
N ALA A 825 -29.04 16.14 -8.51
CA ALA A 825 -29.38 17.36 -7.76
C ALA A 825 -29.86 17.05 -6.32
N GLU A 826 -30.66 16.00 -6.14
CA GLU A 826 -31.15 15.54 -4.83
C GLU A 826 -30.00 15.12 -3.88
N VAL A 827 -28.91 14.56 -4.40
CA VAL A 827 -27.71 14.23 -3.59
C VAL A 827 -26.79 15.44 -3.36
N GLY A 828 -27.23 16.66 -3.72
CA GLY A 828 -26.48 17.90 -3.52
C GLY A 828 -25.37 18.15 -4.55
N LEU A 829 -25.47 17.58 -5.76
CA LEU A 829 -24.51 17.75 -6.85
C LEU A 829 -25.05 18.64 -7.98
N GLY A 830 -25.99 19.54 -7.70
CA GLY A 830 -26.57 20.45 -8.68
C GLY A 830 -25.56 21.33 -9.41
N TYR A 831 -24.46 21.67 -8.75
CA TYR A 831 -23.43 22.57 -9.24
C TYR A 831 -22.39 21.94 -10.17
N ILE A 832 -22.21 20.60 -10.19
CA ILE A 832 -21.22 19.96 -11.06
C ILE A 832 -21.66 19.94 -12.51
N HIS A 833 -20.69 19.97 -13.45
CA HIS A 833 -20.98 19.84 -14.86
C HIS A 833 -21.17 18.38 -15.28
N LEU A 834 -22.10 18.09 -16.20
CA LEU A 834 -22.35 16.75 -16.70
C LEU A 834 -21.11 16.08 -17.29
N GLY A 835 -20.25 16.85 -17.96
CA GLY A 835 -19.01 16.42 -18.59
C GLY A 835 -17.75 16.60 -17.75
N GLN A 836 -17.86 16.99 -16.47
CA GLN A 836 -16.71 17.17 -15.56
C GLN A 836 -15.89 15.88 -15.48
N SER A 837 -14.57 16.00 -15.63
CA SER A 837 -13.68 14.83 -15.57
C SER A 837 -13.74 14.15 -14.21
N GLY A 838 -13.85 12.81 -14.19
CA GLY A 838 -13.82 12.03 -12.97
C GLY A 838 -12.52 12.16 -12.17
N THR A 839 -11.44 12.64 -12.80
CA THR A 839 -10.16 12.88 -12.15
C THR A 839 -10.08 14.22 -11.42
N THR A 840 -11.01 15.15 -11.68
CA THR A 840 -11.11 16.46 -11.02
C THR A 840 -12.14 16.50 -9.90
N LEU A 841 -12.93 15.44 -9.75
CA LEU A 841 -13.93 15.32 -8.69
C LEU A 841 -13.25 15.03 -7.34
N SER A 842 -13.78 15.59 -6.28
CA SER A 842 -13.42 15.19 -4.91
C SER A 842 -13.90 13.76 -4.60
N GLY A 843 -13.32 13.13 -3.57
CA GLY A 843 -13.75 11.79 -3.14
C GLY A 843 -15.24 11.75 -2.78
N GLY A 844 -15.75 12.75 -2.07
CA GLY A 844 -17.16 12.88 -1.70
C GLY A 844 -18.08 13.09 -2.90
N GLU A 845 -17.69 13.90 -3.90
CA GLU A 845 -18.45 14.07 -5.15
C GLU A 845 -18.53 12.75 -5.93
N ALA A 846 -17.41 12.04 -6.07
CA ALA A 846 -17.37 10.74 -6.75
C ALA A 846 -18.30 9.72 -6.05
N GLN A 847 -18.31 9.70 -4.73
CA GLN A 847 -19.16 8.84 -3.92
C GLN A 847 -20.65 9.16 -4.11
N ARG A 848 -21.02 10.45 -4.10
CA ARG A 848 -22.41 10.88 -4.33
C ARG A 848 -22.89 10.59 -5.75
N ILE A 849 -22.02 10.68 -6.77
CA ILE A 849 -22.34 10.26 -8.14
C ILE A 849 -22.65 8.76 -8.19
N LYS A 850 -21.85 7.93 -7.49
CA LYS A 850 -22.11 6.48 -7.39
C LYS A 850 -23.46 6.20 -6.72
N LEU A 851 -23.77 6.92 -5.65
CA LEU A 851 -25.04 6.83 -4.94
C LEU A 851 -26.21 7.22 -5.85
N ALA A 852 -26.13 8.34 -6.56
CA ALA A 852 -27.14 8.79 -7.51
C ALA A 852 -27.38 7.77 -8.63
N ALA A 853 -26.32 7.19 -9.18
CA ALA A 853 -26.42 6.16 -10.21
C ALA A 853 -27.16 4.90 -9.71
N GLU A 854 -26.97 4.48 -8.46
CA GLU A 854 -27.69 3.36 -7.88
C GLU A 854 -29.15 3.71 -7.55
N LEU A 855 -29.44 4.93 -7.11
CA LEU A 855 -30.81 5.42 -6.88
C LEU A 855 -31.66 5.46 -8.14
N SER A 856 -31.05 5.83 -9.26
CA SER A 856 -31.70 5.86 -10.58
C SER A 856 -32.10 4.49 -11.11
N ARG A 857 -31.64 3.39 -10.46
CA ARG A 857 -31.98 2.02 -10.83
C ARG A 857 -33.20 1.52 -10.07
N LYS A 858 -33.90 0.55 -10.67
CA LYS A 858 -35.04 -0.10 -10.04
C LYS A 858 -34.61 -0.81 -8.75
N GLN A 859 -35.23 -0.45 -7.63
CA GLN A 859 -34.93 -1.01 -6.31
C GLN A 859 -35.66 -2.36 -6.11
N THR A 860 -34.93 -3.38 -5.64
CA THR A 860 -35.50 -4.69 -5.31
C THR A 860 -35.84 -4.84 -3.84
N GLY A 861 -35.33 -3.96 -2.98
CA GLY A 861 -35.52 -4.03 -1.52
C GLY A 861 -34.68 -5.10 -0.82
N ARG A 862 -33.77 -5.78 -1.53
CA ARG A 862 -32.89 -6.85 -1.03
C ARG A 862 -31.40 -6.57 -1.31
N THR A 863 -31.07 -5.29 -1.43
CA THR A 863 -29.68 -4.85 -1.67
C THR A 863 -29.02 -4.45 -0.36
N LEU A 864 -27.78 -4.90 -0.15
CA LEU A 864 -26.89 -4.38 0.89
C LEU A 864 -26.03 -3.26 0.29
N TYR A 865 -26.22 -2.06 0.78
CA TYR A 865 -25.37 -0.91 0.48
C TYR A 865 -24.32 -0.76 1.57
N ILE A 866 -23.06 -0.77 1.19
CA ILE A 866 -21.91 -0.51 2.07
C ILE A 866 -21.35 0.86 1.68
N LEU A 867 -21.36 1.80 2.62
CA LEU A 867 -20.83 3.15 2.44
C LEU A 867 -19.69 3.39 3.45
N ASP A 868 -18.62 3.99 2.97
CA ASP A 868 -17.46 4.34 3.80
C ASP A 868 -17.36 5.86 3.89
N GLU A 869 -17.58 6.39 5.09
CA GLU A 869 -17.56 7.81 5.47
C GLU A 869 -18.24 8.73 4.42
N PRO A 870 -19.55 8.54 4.15
CA PRO A 870 -20.25 9.28 3.09
C PRO A 870 -20.45 10.77 3.37
N THR A 871 -20.20 11.24 4.59
CA THR A 871 -20.30 12.67 4.96
C THR A 871 -19.01 13.44 4.78
N THR A 872 -17.95 12.79 4.33
CA THR A 872 -16.65 13.44 4.08
C THR A 872 -16.79 14.63 3.12
N GLY A 873 -16.26 15.80 3.54
CA GLY A 873 -16.30 17.03 2.74
C GLY A 873 -17.70 17.63 2.57
N LEU A 874 -18.65 17.32 3.47
CA LEU A 874 -19.99 17.86 3.41
C LEU A 874 -20.26 18.87 4.52
N HIS A 875 -20.80 20.01 4.12
CA HIS A 875 -21.41 20.95 5.05
C HIS A 875 -22.66 20.34 5.73
N PHE A 876 -23.01 20.75 6.94
CA PHE A 876 -24.20 20.26 7.70
C PHE A 876 -25.47 20.19 6.87
N HIS A 877 -25.71 21.21 6.02
CA HIS A 877 -26.87 21.25 5.14
C HIS A 877 -26.87 20.12 4.10
N ASP A 878 -25.71 19.77 3.55
CA ASP A 878 -25.60 18.70 2.56
C ASP A 878 -25.66 17.32 3.23
N VAL A 879 -25.20 17.20 4.48
CA VAL A 879 -25.42 15.99 5.30
C VAL A 879 -26.93 15.74 5.49
N ALA A 880 -27.73 16.79 5.75
CA ALA A 880 -29.18 16.62 5.88
C ALA A 880 -29.80 16.07 4.57
N LYS A 881 -29.42 16.60 3.40
CA LYS A 881 -29.89 16.11 2.10
C LYS A 881 -29.45 14.65 1.84
N LEU A 882 -28.21 14.32 2.16
CA LEU A 882 -27.72 12.95 2.04
C LEU A 882 -28.52 11.98 2.89
N LEU A 883 -28.85 12.34 4.12
CA LEU A 883 -29.67 11.51 5.02
C LEU A 883 -31.08 11.26 4.45
N GLU A 884 -31.72 12.27 3.84
CA GLU A 884 -33.02 12.08 3.17
C GLU A 884 -32.94 11.01 2.07
N VAL A 885 -31.88 11.03 1.29
CA VAL A 885 -31.59 10.06 0.23
C VAL A 885 -31.37 8.66 0.79
N LEU A 886 -30.58 8.53 1.85
CA LEU A 886 -30.32 7.25 2.54
C LEU A 886 -31.63 6.69 3.14
N PHE A 887 -32.49 7.53 3.69
CA PHE A 887 -33.79 7.11 4.18
C PHE A 887 -34.73 6.65 3.07
N LYS A 888 -34.71 7.27 1.87
CA LYS A 888 -35.45 6.79 0.69
C LYS A 888 -35.00 5.36 0.34
N LEU A 889 -33.68 5.08 0.32
CA LEU A 889 -33.13 3.73 0.08
C LEU A 889 -33.57 2.71 1.15
N ARG A 890 -33.51 3.09 2.43
CA ARG A 890 -33.97 2.25 3.54
C ARG A 890 -35.47 1.99 3.44
N ALA A 891 -36.26 3.00 3.11
CA ALA A 891 -37.74 2.87 2.98
C ALA A 891 -38.10 1.88 1.89
N SER A 892 -37.33 1.78 0.81
CA SER A 892 -37.50 0.77 -0.24
C SER A 892 -37.14 -0.66 0.18
N GLY A 893 -36.77 -0.89 1.46
CA GLY A 893 -36.49 -2.20 2.03
C GLY A 893 -35.03 -2.63 2.02
N ASN A 894 -34.14 -1.82 1.48
CA ASN A 894 -32.71 -2.12 1.41
C ASN A 894 -32.03 -2.04 2.78
N THR A 895 -30.89 -2.71 2.90
CA THR A 895 -30.03 -2.67 4.09
C THR A 895 -28.90 -1.67 3.84
N LEU A 896 -28.71 -0.75 4.79
CA LEU A 896 -27.61 0.21 4.74
C LEU A 896 -26.59 -0.12 5.85
N LEU A 897 -25.35 -0.27 5.48
CA LEU A 897 -24.21 -0.45 6.40
C LEU A 897 -23.20 0.67 6.14
N ILE A 898 -23.05 1.56 7.11
CA ILE A 898 -22.28 2.79 6.94
C ILE A 898 -21.18 2.88 8.01
N ILE A 899 -19.94 3.05 7.59
CA ILE A 899 -18.84 3.40 8.50
C ILE A 899 -18.90 4.92 8.66
N GLU A 900 -19.04 5.42 9.89
CA GLU A 900 -19.19 6.84 10.15
C GLU A 900 -18.64 7.31 11.49
N HIS A 901 -18.22 8.59 11.50
CA HIS A 901 -17.77 9.31 12.67
C HIS A 901 -18.66 10.54 12.99
N ASN A 902 -19.44 10.99 12.00
CA ASN A 902 -20.33 12.13 12.14
C ASN A 902 -21.50 11.79 13.08
N LEU A 903 -21.60 12.52 14.19
CA LEU A 903 -22.63 12.30 15.23
C LEU A 903 -24.06 12.52 14.71
N ASP A 904 -24.24 13.45 13.76
CA ASP A 904 -25.54 13.71 13.15
C ASP A 904 -26.05 12.53 12.32
N VAL A 905 -25.15 11.77 11.71
CA VAL A 905 -25.51 10.52 11.00
C VAL A 905 -25.74 9.38 11.99
N ILE A 906 -24.84 9.25 12.98
CA ILE A 906 -24.93 8.15 13.97
C ILE A 906 -26.23 8.24 14.77
N LYS A 907 -26.63 9.46 15.19
CA LYS A 907 -27.91 9.66 15.92
C LYS A 907 -29.13 9.26 15.10
N MET A 908 -29.02 9.24 13.76
CA MET A 908 -30.12 8.89 12.85
C MET A 908 -30.19 7.38 12.54
N ALA A 909 -29.18 6.60 12.90
CA ALA A 909 -29.13 5.17 12.64
C ALA A 909 -30.19 4.39 13.42
N ASP A 910 -30.66 3.27 12.86
CA ASP A 910 -31.55 2.34 13.58
C ASP A 910 -30.74 1.40 14.50
N TRP A 911 -29.50 1.08 14.08
CA TRP A 911 -28.59 0.17 14.77
C TRP A 911 -27.16 0.68 14.70
N VAL A 912 -26.41 0.52 15.75
CA VAL A 912 -24.99 0.91 15.83
C VAL A 912 -24.15 -0.27 16.29
N ILE A 913 -23.01 -0.45 15.69
CA ILE A 913 -21.95 -1.39 16.08
C ILE A 913 -20.72 -0.55 16.43
N ASP A 914 -20.41 -0.44 17.72
CA ASP A 914 -19.28 0.36 18.20
C ASP A 914 -18.08 -0.52 18.49
N LEU A 915 -16.93 -0.23 17.79
CA LEU A 915 -15.68 -0.95 17.94
C LEU A 915 -14.68 -0.15 18.79
N GLY A 916 -13.93 -0.84 19.62
CA GLY A 916 -12.97 -0.21 20.50
C GLY A 916 -12.32 -1.17 21.49
N PRO A 917 -12.04 -0.69 22.72
CA PRO A 917 -12.15 0.71 23.18
C PRO A 917 -11.10 1.64 22.56
N GLU A 918 -9.94 1.11 22.19
CA GLU A 918 -8.81 1.87 21.63
C GLU A 918 -8.54 1.51 20.16
N GLY A 919 -7.53 2.16 19.53
CA GLY A 919 -7.00 1.79 18.22
C GLY A 919 -5.89 0.74 18.30
N GLY A 920 -5.60 0.07 17.18
CA GLY A 920 -4.53 -0.93 17.06
C GLY A 920 -4.71 -2.13 18.00
N ASP A 921 -3.65 -2.53 18.71
CA ASP A 921 -3.67 -3.70 19.61
C ASP A 921 -4.64 -3.55 20.80
N GLY A 922 -4.93 -2.32 21.21
CA GLY A 922 -5.89 -2.01 22.27
C GLY A 922 -7.35 -2.06 21.80
N GLY A 923 -7.56 -2.10 20.48
CA GLY A 923 -8.87 -2.19 19.84
C GLY A 923 -9.26 -3.60 19.44
N GLY A 924 -10.09 -3.67 18.39
CA GLY A 924 -10.48 -4.92 17.77
C GLY A 924 -11.57 -5.70 18.49
N ASN A 925 -12.22 -5.10 19.49
CA ASN A 925 -13.40 -5.65 20.15
C ASN A 925 -14.64 -4.87 19.74
N ILE A 926 -15.80 -5.52 19.84
CA ILE A 926 -17.08 -4.82 19.80
C ILE A 926 -17.42 -4.40 21.23
N VAL A 927 -17.50 -3.10 21.47
CA VAL A 927 -17.83 -2.52 22.77
C VAL A 927 -19.31 -2.70 23.05
N ILE A 928 -20.17 -2.36 22.08
CA ILE A 928 -21.60 -2.49 22.16
C ILE A 928 -22.24 -2.59 20.77
N GLN A 929 -23.38 -3.30 20.70
CA GLN A 929 -24.26 -3.32 19.54
C GLN A 929 -25.68 -3.03 19.99
N GLY A 930 -26.34 -2.04 19.41
CA GLY A 930 -27.69 -1.65 19.82
C GLY A 930 -28.16 -0.37 19.15
N THR A 931 -29.22 0.22 19.69
CA THR A 931 -29.69 1.53 19.23
C THR A 931 -28.72 2.65 19.69
N PRO A 932 -28.71 3.80 19.01
CA PRO A 932 -27.88 4.93 19.45
C PRO A 932 -28.07 5.32 20.92
N GLU A 933 -29.28 5.20 21.46
CA GLU A 933 -29.59 5.47 22.87
C GLU A 933 -28.89 4.46 23.80
N GLN A 934 -28.87 3.18 23.43
CA GLN A 934 -28.17 2.14 24.18
C GLN A 934 -26.65 2.38 24.16
N VAL A 935 -26.12 2.79 23.02
CA VAL A 935 -24.69 3.15 22.89
C VAL A 935 -24.35 4.36 23.77
N ALA A 936 -25.22 5.38 23.80
CA ALA A 936 -25.04 6.56 24.65
C ALA A 936 -24.98 6.24 26.15
N LEU A 937 -25.67 5.18 26.59
CA LEU A 937 -25.68 4.73 27.99
C LEU A 937 -24.44 3.87 28.34
N CYS A 938 -23.70 3.37 27.35
CA CYS A 938 -22.51 2.54 27.59
C CYS A 938 -21.31 3.37 28.03
N ALA A 939 -20.84 3.17 29.25
CA ALA A 939 -19.72 3.94 29.84
C ALA A 939 -18.39 3.68 29.14
N GLU A 940 -18.19 2.50 28.55
CA GLU A 940 -16.96 2.11 27.86
C GLU A 940 -16.88 2.64 26.42
N SER A 941 -18.01 3.08 25.85
CA SER A 941 -18.10 3.62 24.50
C SER A 941 -17.63 5.07 24.45
N HIS A 942 -16.56 5.33 23.73
CA HIS A 942 -16.15 6.71 23.44
C HIS A 942 -17.20 7.42 22.57
N THR A 943 -17.71 6.75 21.53
CA THR A 943 -18.81 7.27 20.70
C THR A 943 -20.05 7.59 21.55
N GLY A 944 -20.37 6.74 22.53
CA GLY A 944 -21.49 6.93 23.45
C GLY A 944 -21.38 8.21 24.27
N LYS A 945 -20.19 8.57 24.74
CA LYS A 945 -19.96 9.81 25.50
C LYS A 945 -20.36 11.06 24.72
N TYR A 946 -19.99 11.14 23.44
CA TYR A 946 -20.33 12.28 22.58
C TYR A 946 -21.80 12.22 22.11
N LEU A 947 -22.36 11.03 21.90
CA LEU A 947 -23.77 10.87 21.56
C LEU A 947 -24.74 11.38 22.64
N LYS A 948 -24.37 11.31 23.93
CA LYS A 948 -25.18 11.84 25.03
C LYS A 948 -25.60 13.29 24.83
N SER A 949 -24.68 14.14 24.44
CA SER A 949 -24.90 15.58 24.23
C SER A 949 -25.89 15.82 23.06
N VAL A 950 -25.81 15.00 22.01
CA VAL A 950 -26.60 15.16 20.78
C VAL A 950 -28.01 14.54 20.93
N LEU A 951 -28.15 13.41 21.64
CA LEU A 951 -29.42 12.74 21.92
C LEU A 951 -30.19 13.35 23.06
N LYS A 952 -29.54 14.22 23.88
CA LYS A 952 -30.11 14.83 25.10
C LYS A 952 -30.63 13.77 26.13
N VAL A 953 -29.83 12.66 26.24
CA VAL A 953 -30.16 11.53 27.14
C VAL A 953 -29.30 11.60 28.41
#